data_a0c6874b0f4c16d72c32fb9b0b69a638
#
_entry.id   a0c6874b0f4c16d72c32fb9b0b69a638
#
_cell.length_a   1.000
_cell.length_b   1.000
_cell.length_c   1.000
_cell.angle_alpha   90.00
_cell.angle_beta   90.00
_cell.angle_gamma   90.00
#
_symmetry.space_group_name_H-M   'P 1'
#
loop_
_entity.id
_entity.type
_entity.pdbx_description
1 polymer ?
#
loop_
_entity_poly.entity_id
_entity_poly.type
_entity_poly.pdbx_seq_one_letter_code
_entity_poly.pdbx_strand_id
1 'polypeptide(L)'
;ARPAGIDGHMAGDLPEKPPIRGETGIASLVPFGLASQKPHHIRESMEIVWENRDSLPYAWNILNQGVCDGCSLGPRGLADDVIDGLHLCTTRLRLLRLNTMPALSPADVLDISRLRRMDNRALQAMGRIPYPFVYRPGDRGFSRISWEEALALSGRALRDTIPSRQAWFATSRGITNETYYAFTKAARLAGTNNVDLCARLCHQASVAGLKRTIGVGAPTCSLSDLIGTDLILLWGTDIANNQPVSMKYLAKAKELGTRIVVINPVREKGLEAYWVPSMPMSALFGTRLMDDFISVRVGGDIALIQGVLKNLVESERVDRGWIDAHTAGFSAIESQVRSLHWDEIERLSGVSRTQIDWLAELFARARTAVSIWSMGLTQHIFGTENVEAVVNLHLCRGQFGREKTGVIPIRGHSGLQGGSESCWEPNILPGGVPLNDENRANFADYWGHPIPAEPGMTTLPMVQAMERREIDFLYNLGGNLLAVLPDPKRVETAFANTRVRIHQDIVFNTSTVLEPGEIILVLPAQTRYEQRGGGTATNTERRVRFSPEIPGHPQVGECRPEYEIPCQVVAAAFPDRAGALTYADAQGIRDEMGRTMPLYAGIEKMSKAGDWIQWGGPRLFADGSFGTPDGRALFTPVQAVEIIVPDGAFYLTTRRGKQFNSMVLKDQDHVQGGKARDDLLISASDLASLDLDDGQRAKVRNQTGTFLVTLRKSEVRPGMVQAYWPECNVVIGQRLDPRSEEPDYNAVVWIERA
;
A
#
# COMPACT_ATOMS: atom_id res chain seq x y z
N ALA A 1 -14.37 6.06 50.93
CA ALA A 1 -14.36 4.65 51.22
C ALA A 1 -13.99 3.89 49.93
N ARG A 2 -12.77 3.40 49.84
CA ARG A 2 -12.32 2.47 48.81
C ARG A 2 -12.88 1.08 49.15
N PRO A 3 -13.32 0.26 48.19
CA PRO A 3 -13.46 -1.16 48.45
C PRO A 3 -12.09 -1.83 48.38
N ALA A 4 -11.86 -2.72 49.32
CA ALA A 4 -10.67 -3.53 49.50
C ALA A 4 -10.51 -4.61 48.41
N GLY A 5 -9.27 -4.87 48.11
CA GLY A 5 -8.56 -6.01 47.59
C GLY A 5 -9.33 -7.19 46.96
N ILE A 6 -8.93 -7.49 45.73
CA ILE A 6 -8.79 -8.88 45.28
C ILE A 6 -7.31 -9.06 44.98
N ASP A 7 -6.58 -9.46 46.00
CA ASP A 7 -5.28 -10.08 45.86
C ASP A 7 -5.47 -11.55 45.49
N GLY A 8 -4.67 -11.99 44.53
CA GLY A 8 -4.28 -13.38 44.50
C GLY A 8 -4.68 -14.20 43.31
N HIS A 9 -3.79 -14.28 42.32
CA HIS A 9 -3.11 -15.55 42.10
C HIS A 9 -1.84 -15.31 41.29
N MET A 10 -0.76 -15.57 41.94
CA MET A 10 0.62 -15.43 41.50
C MET A 10 0.88 -16.22 40.22
N ALA A 11 1.13 -15.51 39.12
CA ALA A 11 2.07 -16.01 38.13
C ALA A 11 3.44 -16.08 38.81
N GLY A 12 4.01 -17.27 38.91
CA GLY A 12 5.28 -17.49 39.60
C GLY A 12 6.33 -16.49 39.14
N ASP A 13 7.00 -15.90 40.12
CA ASP A 13 8.17 -15.00 39.93
C ASP A 13 9.26 -15.71 39.10
N LEU A 14 9.21 -15.51 37.80
CA LEU A 14 10.39 -15.70 36.98
C LEU A 14 11.38 -14.60 37.40
N PRO A 15 12.67 -14.92 37.61
CA PRO A 15 13.65 -13.93 38.00
C PRO A 15 13.60 -12.77 37.00
N GLU A 16 13.51 -11.53 37.50
CA GLU A 16 13.53 -10.31 36.70
C GLU A 16 14.81 -10.28 35.84
N LYS A 17 14.72 -10.87 34.66
CA LYS A 17 15.75 -10.66 33.65
C LYS A 17 15.62 -9.23 33.16
N PRO A 18 16.73 -8.51 32.93
CA PRO A 18 16.69 -7.12 32.50
C PRO A 18 15.80 -6.96 31.27
N PRO A 19 15.13 -5.80 31.12
CA PRO A 19 14.27 -5.54 29.99
C PRO A 19 15.03 -5.77 28.68
N ILE A 20 14.34 -6.23 27.64
CA ILE A 20 14.90 -6.37 26.31
C ILE A 20 15.25 -4.97 25.83
N ARG A 21 16.53 -4.69 25.64
CA ARG A 21 16.98 -3.41 25.11
C ARG A 21 17.73 -3.63 23.82
N GLY A 22 17.30 -2.88 22.79
CA GLY A 22 18.05 -2.75 21.55
C GLY A 22 19.25 -1.84 21.74
N GLU A 23 20.30 -2.06 20.98
CA GLU A 23 21.48 -1.22 20.98
C GLU A 23 21.17 0.10 20.25
N THR A 24 21.44 1.22 20.91
CA THR A 24 21.42 2.54 20.29
C THR A 24 22.80 2.85 19.74
N GLY A 25 22.90 3.26 18.47
CA GLY A 25 24.20 3.59 17.90
C GLY A 25 24.11 4.43 16.65
N ILE A 26 25.18 5.20 16.43
CA ILE A 26 25.42 5.85 15.15
C ILE A 26 25.85 4.81 14.11
N ALA A 27 25.40 4.98 12.87
CA ALA A 27 25.69 4.04 11.80
C ALA A 27 27.07 4.25 11.17
N SER A 28 27.64 5.46 11.29
CA SER A 28 28.93 5.80 10.70
C SER A 28 29.65 6.87 11.52
N LEU A 29 30.95 6.71 11.73
CA LEU A 29 31.82 7.74 12.33
C LEU A 29 32.15 8.86 11.34
N VAL A 30 31.92 8.66 10.04
CA VAL A 30 32.19 9.64 9.00
C VAL A 30 30.94 10.47 8.77
N PRO A 31 31.00 11.82 8.85
CA PRO A 31 29.85 12.67 8.60
C PRO A 31 29.28 12.52 7.19
N PHE A 32 28.02 12.90 7.05
CA PHE A 32 27.31 12.92 5.78
C PHE A 32 28.12 13.57 4.64
N GLY A 33 28.03 12.99 3.45
CA GLY A 33 28.67 13.52 2.24
C GLY A 33 30.11 13.07 1.98
N LEU A 34 30.76 12.41 2.95
CA LEU A 34 32.14 11.94 2.80
C LEU A 34 32.25 10.44 2.48
N ALA A 35 31.15 9.71 2.41
CA ALA A 35 31.12 8.29 2.06
C ALA A 35 30.09 7.99 0.96
N SER A 36 30.45 7.10 0.05
CA SER A 36 29.69 6.77 -1.17
C SER A 36 28.31 6.13 -0.95
N GLN A 37 28.06 5.58 0.24
CA GLN A 37 26.83 4.85 0.57
C GLN A 37 25.77 5.69 1.29
N LYS A 38 26.01 6.98 1.49
CA LYS A 38 25.08 7.88 2.19
C LYS A 38 24.11 8.52 1.23
N PRO A 39 22.84 8.71 1.60
CA PRO A 39 21.93 9.49 0.78
C PRO A 39 22.43 10.92 0.62
N HIS A 40 22.44 11.42 -0.60
CA HIS A 40 22.90 12.76 -0.94
C HIS A 40 21.81 13.81 -0.66
N HIS A 41 21.31 13.89 0.57
CA HIS A 41 20.15 14.73 0.94
C HIS A 41 20.29 16.19 0.51
N ILE A 42 21.48 16.79 0.65
CA ILE A 42 21.72 18.19 0.28
C ILE A 42 21.62 18.34 -1.24
N ARG A 43 22.30 17.50 -2.00
CA ARG A 43 22.26 17.49 -3.46
C ARG A 43 20.84 17.25 -3.96
N GLU A 44 20.15 16.23 -3.44
CA GLU A 44 18.75 15.96 -3.78
C GLU A 44 17.84 17.14 -3.50
N SER A 45 18.00 17.80 -2.36
CA SER A 45 17.21 19.00 -2.01
C SER A 45 17.46 20.14 -2.98
N MET A 46 18.72 20.37 -3.38
CA MET A 46 19.07 21.40 -4.37
C MET A 46 18.47 21.08 -5.75
N GLU A 47 18.56 19.82 -6.19
CA GLU A 47 17.92 19.36 -7.44
C GLU A 47 16.41 19.60 -7.42
N ILE A 48 15.75 19.27 -6.32
CA ILE A 48 14.29 19.44 -6.15
C ILE A 48 13.90 20.93 -6.18
N VAL A 49 14.66 21.79 -5.50
CA VAL A 49 14.42 23.25 -5.55
C VAL A 49 14.57 23.74 -6.98
N TRP A 50 15.58 23.28 -7.70
CA TRP A 50 15.80 23.64 -9.09
C TRP A 50 14.68 23.12 -10.02
N GLU A 51 14.23 21.88 -9.83
CA GLU A 51 13.11 21.30 -10.60
C GLU A 51 11.80 22.09 -10.42
N ASN A 52 11.59 22.70 -9.24
CA ASN A 52 10.38 23.47 -8.91
C ASN A 52 10.59 25.01 -8.97
N ARG A 53 11.70 25.51 -9.53
CA ARG A 53 12.04 26.95 -9.53
C ARG A 53 10.99 27.84 -10.16
N ASP A 54 10.18 27.31 -11.06
CA ASP A 54 9.08 27.99 -11.74
C ASP A 54 7.83 28.16 -10.86
N SER A 55 7.74 27.45 -9.73
CA SER A 55 6.56 27.45 -8.85
C SER A 55 6.92 27.30 -7.35
N LEU A 56 8.06 27.86 -6.92
CA LEU A 56 8.55 27.73 -5.53
C LEU A 56 7.58 28.20 -4.47
N PRO A 57 6.85 29.35 -4.62
CA PRO A 57 5.88 29.76 -3.60
C PRO A 57 4.74 28.75 -3.41
N TYR A 58 4.23 28.18 -4.50
CA TYR A 58 3.21 27.14 -4.44
C TYR A 58 3.73 25.84 -3.81
N ALA A 59 4.92 25.38 -4.23
CA ALA A 59 5.58 24.23 -3.61
C ALA A 59 5.78 24.40 -2.10
N TRP A 60 6.15 25.60 -1.67
CA TRP A 60 6.30 25.94 -0.25
C TRP A 60 4.96 25.93 0.49
N ASN A 61 3.89 26.45 -0.12
CA ASN A 61 2.54 26.41 0.46
C ASN A 61 2.04 24.96 0.64
N ILE A 62 2.30 24.08 -0.34
CA ILE A 62 2.00 22.64 -0.22
C ILE A 62 2.77 22.02 0.96
N LEU A 63 4.04 22.35 1.13
CA LEU A 63 4.87 21.82 2.21
C LEU A 63 4.41 22.31 3.60
N ASN A 64 3.82 23.47 3.71
CA ASN A 64 3.38 24.03 4.99
C ASN A 64 1.96 23.64 5.36
N GLN A 65 1.05 23.53 4.40
CA GLN A 65 -0.38 23.39 4.66
C GLN A 65 -0.96 22.05 4.19
N GLY A 66 -0.37 21.46 3.14
CA GLY A 66 -0.91 20.27 2.51
C GLY A 66 -0.55 18.98 3.26
N VAL A 67 -1.49 18.06 3.34
CA VAL A 67 -1.23 16.67 3.77
C VAL A 67 -0.45 15.96 2.68
N CYS A 68 0.62 15.25 3.05
CA CYS A 68 1.49 14.57 2.10
C CYS A 68 0.75 13.52 1.26
N ASP A 69 0.97 13.55 -0.04
CA ASP A 69 0.40 12.64 -1.05
C ASP A 69 1.31 11.42 -1.37
N GLY A 70 2.42 11.25 -0.65
CA GLY A 70 3.40 10.20 -0.95
C GLY A 70 3.04 8.83 -0.43
N CYS A 71 3.25 8.59 0.85
CA CYS A 71 2.99 7.31 1.49
C CYS A 71 1.84 7.38 2.49
N SER A 72 1.44 6.22 3.01
CA SER A 72 0.31 6.09 3.93
C SER A 72 0.50 6.71 5.32
N LEU A 73 1.65 7.26 5.64
CA LEU A 73 1.84 7.98 6.90
C LEU A 73 1.31 9.41 6.83
N GLY A 74 1.31 10.04 5.66
CA GLY A 74 0.64 11.28 5.33
C GLY A 74 0.80 12.40 6.38
N PRO A 75 2.05 12.84 6.73
CA PRO A 75 2.22 13.94 7.68
C PRO A 75 1.62 15.23 7.11
N ARG A 76 1.14 16.09 7.99
CA ARG A 76 0.63 17.40 7.58
C ARG A 76 1.76 18.40 7.48
N GLY A 77 1.81 19.13 6.38
CA GLY A 77 2.87 20.11 6.21
C GLY A 77 4.27 19.51 6.45
N LEU A 78 5.16 20.27 7.02
CA LEU A 78 6.47 19.82 7.53
C LEU A 78 6.41 19.41 9.01
N ALA A 79 5.22 19.19 9.55
CA ALA A 79 4.98 18.82 10.94
C ALA A 79 4.43 17.41 11.05
N ASP A 80 4.48 16.87 12.24
CA ASP A 80 3.90 15.59 12.62
C ASP A 80 3.02 15.78 13.87
N ASP A 81 2.00 14.96 14.05
CA ASP A 81 1.09 15.08 15.20
C ASP A 81 1.58 14.31 16.43
N VAL A 82 2.69 13.57 16.32
CA VAL A 82 3.23 12.67 17.35
C VAL A 82 4.64 13.09 17.78
N ILE A 83 5.48 13.47 16.81
CA ILE A 83 6.89 13.82 17.06
C ILE A 83 7.10 15.30 16.74
N ASP A 84 7.49 16.06 17.75
CA ASP A 84 7.77 17.49 17.61
C ASP A 84 8.89 17.80 16.63
N GLY A 85 8.84 19.03 16.11
CA GLY A 85 9.84 19.59 15.20
C GLY A 85 9.63 19.22 13.74
N LEU A 86 10.64 19.53 12.92
CA LEU A 86 10.60 19.34 11.48
C LEU A 86 10.44 17.86 11.11
N HIS A 87 9.56 17.58 10.18
CA HIS A 87 9.30 16.25 9.62
C HIS A 87 9.53 16.25 8.11
N LEU A 88 10.73 15.92 7.69
CA LEU A 88 11.18 16.02 6.32
C LEU A 88 11.41 14.63 5.69
N CYS A 89 10.92 14.47 4.44
CA CYS A 89 11.11 13.28 3.63
C CYS A 89 11.49 13.68 2.21
N THR A 90 12.60 13.16 1.69
CA THR A 90 13.06 13.46 0.32
C THR A 90 12.09 12.96 -0.75
N THR A 91 11.37 11.84 -0.52
CA THR A 91 10.33 11.38 -1.44
C THR A 91 9.20 12.40 -1.57
N ARG A 92 8.72 12.98 -0.45
CA ARG A 92 7.72 14.05 -0.48
C ARG A 92 8.18 15.24 -1.33
N LEU A 93 9.43 15.65 -1.15
CA LEU A 93 9.99 16.75 -1.91
C LEU A 93 10.03 16.43 -3.42
N ARG A 94 10.38 15.21 -3.82
CA ARG A 94 10.37 14.76 -5.23
C ARG A 94 8.96 14.79 -5.84
N LEU A 95 7.93 14.51 -5.05
CA LEU A 95 6.55 14.52 -5.53
C LEU A 95 5.98 15.92 -5.79
N LEU A 96 6.61 16.98 -5.27
CA LEU A 96 6.17 18.36 -5.51
C LEU A 96 6.05 18.67 -7.00
N ARG A 97 6.97 18.16 -7.83
CA ARG A 97 6.97 18.45 -9.26
C ARG A 97 5.69 18.01 -9.97
N LEU A 98 5.07 16.92 -9.55
CA LEU A 98 3.76 16.49 -10.10
C LEU A 98 2.66 17.53 -9.88
N ASN A 99 2.75 18.29 -8.81
CA ASN A 99 1.78 19.32 -8.44
C ASN A 99 2.15 20.70 -9.02
N THR A 100 3.41 20.93 -9.36
CA THR A 100 3.94 22.24 -9.78
C THR A 100 4.26 22.32 -11.28
N MET A 101 4.28 21.16 -11.97
CA MET A 101 4.66 21.15 -13.39
C MET A 101 3.62 21.86 -14.26
N PRO A 102 4.07 22.52 -15.36
CA PRO A 102 3.18 23.20 -16.29
C PRO A 102 2.33 22.21 -17.10
N ALA A 103 1.38 22.77 -17.84
CA ALA A 103 0.60 22.04 -18.83
C ALA A 103 1.52 21.45 -19.93
N LEU A 104 1.20 20.23 -20.38
CA LEU A 104 1.78 19.71 -21.62
C LEU A 104 1.30 20.51 -22.83
N SER A 105 2.09 20.54 -23.89
CA SER A 105 1.67 21.11 -25.16
C SER A 105 0.73 20.15 -25.90
N PRO A 106 -0.44 20.58 -26.39
CA PRO A 106 -1.29 19.72 -27.22
C PRO A 106 -0.56 19.12 -28.44
N ALA A 107 0.50 19.77 -28.93
CA ALA A 107 1.32 19.25 -30.02
C ALA A 107 2.10 17.99 -29.64
N ASP A 108 2.38 17.79 -28.35
CA ASP A 108 3.16 16.63 -27.89
C ASP A 108 2.38 15.31 -27.96
N VAL A 109 1.06 15.35 -28.07
CA VAL A 109 0.19 14.16 -28.09
C VAL A 109 -0.35 13.81 -29.48
N LEU A 110 0.07 14.52 -30.55
CA LEU A 110 -0.40 14.33 -31.92
C LEU A 110 0.21 13.11 -32.66
N ASP A 111 1.20 12.43 -32.08
CA ASP A 111 1.85 11.27 -32.67
C ASP A 111 1.83 10.07 -31.71
N ILE A 112 0.86 9.19 -31.89
CA ILE A 112 0.68 8.00 -31.05
C ILE A 112 1.87 7.03 -31.15
N SER A 113 2.52 6.95 -32.33
CA SER A 113 3.67 6.08 -32.51
C SER A 113 4.88 6.56 -31.71
N ARG A 114 5.04 7.87 -31.55
CA ARG A 114 6.05 8.47 -30.65
C ARG A 114 5.70 8.16 -29.19
N LEU A 115 4.46 8.41 -28.78
CA LEU A 115 4.01 8.21 -27.39
C LEU A 115 4.21 6.76 -26.93
N ARG A 116 3.92 5.78 -27.77
CA ARG A 116 4.08 4.35 -27.47
C ARG A 116 5.53 3.90 -27.32
N ARG A 117 6.48 4.65 -27.84
CA ARG A 117 7.91 4.40 -27.63
C ARG A 117 8.46 5.04 -26.37
N MET A 118 7.69 5.91 -25.73
CA MET A 118 8.09 6.59 -24.49
C MET A 118 7.80 5.70 -23.29
N ASP A 119 8.73 5.70 -22.34
CA ASP A 119 8.50 5.11 -21.03
C ASP A 119 7.64 6.03 -20.14
N ASN A 120 7.24 5.53 -18.97
CA ASN A 120 6.41 6.29 -18.03
C ASN A 120 7.07 7.61 -17.58
N ARG A 121 8.39 7.66 -17.47
CA ARG A 121 9.12 8.86 -17.09
C ARG A 121 9.04 9.93 -18.15
N ALA A 122 9.24 9.55 -19.40
CA ALA A 122 9.16 10.47 -20.53
C ALA A 122 7.72 10.99 -20.74
N LEU A 123 6.72 10.11 -20.63
CA LEU A 123 5.29 10.50 -20.70
C LEU A 123 4.92 11.49 -19.58
N GLN A 124 5.29 11.20 -18.34
CA GLN A 124 5.05 12.08 -17.20
C GLN A 124 5.76 13.44 -17.35
N ALA A 125 6.97 13.45 -17.88
CA ALA A 125 7.77 14.66 -18.05
C ALA A 125 7.21 15.62 -19.10
N MET A 126 6.26 15.21 -19.94
CA MET A 126 5.57 16.11 -20.88
C MET A 126 4.79 17.20 -20.16
N GLY A 127 4.33 16.97 -18.92
CA GLY A 127 3.58 17.93 -18.12
C GLY A 127 2.17 17.47 -17.79
N ARG A 128 1.40 18.37 -17.14
CA ARG A 128 0.02 18.14 -16.72
C ARG A 128 -0.93 18.15 -17.93
N ILE A 129 -1.92 17.25 -17.92
CA ILE A 129 -2.95 17.19 -18.97
C ILE A 129 -3.86 18.41 -18.84
N PRO A 130 -3.94 19.33 -19.86
CA PRO A 130 -4.67 20.57 -19.69
C PRO A 130 -6.10 20.56 -20.22
N TYR A 131 -6.42 19.64 -21.15
CA TYR A 131 -7.69 19.60 -21.87
C TYR A 131 -8.16 18.16 -22.01
N PRO A 132 -9.46 17.91 -22.22
CA PRO A 132 -9.92 16.61 -22.68
C PRO A 132 -9.34 16.24 -24.03
N PHE A 133 -8.93 14.98 -24.16
CA PHE A 133 -8.41 14.43 -25.42
C PHE A 133 -9.18 13.16 -25.80
N VAL A 134 -9.25 12.92 -27.11
CA VAL A 134 -9.82 11.70 -27.70
C VAL A 134 -8.81 11.05 -28.65
N TYR A 135 -8.79 9.73 -28.67
CA TYR A 135 -8.06 8.92 -29.62
C TYR A 135 -8.92 7.74 -30.09
N ARG A 136 -8.91 7.49 -31.41
CA ARG A 136 -9.58 6.33 -32.04
C ARG A 136 -8.57 5.54 -32.85
N PRO A 137 -8.84 4.21 -33.09
CA PRO A 137 -7.99 3.42 -33.99
C PRO A 137 -7.85 4.09 -35.36
N GLY A 138 -6.61 4.23 -35.81
CA GLY A 138 -6.29 4.88 -37.08
C GLY A 138 -6.03 6.39 -36.99
N ASP A 139 -6.34 7.05 -35.87
CA ASP A 139 -5.94 8.44 -35.66
C ASP A 139 -4.40 8.54 -35.58
N ARG A 140 -3.85 9.65 -36.05
CA ARG A 140 -2.40 9.90 -35.94
C ARG A 140 -1.94 10.05 -34.49
N GLY A 141 -2.79 10.59 -33.64
CA GLY A 141 -2.55 10.82 -32.21
C GLY A 141 -3.79 11.35 -31.52
N PHE A 142 -3.64 11.83 -30.30
CA PHE A 142 -4.74 12.40 -29.53
C PHE A 142 -5.17 13.76 -30.07
N SER A 143 -6.48 13.97 -30.20
CA SER A 143 -7.09 15.25 -30.58
C SER A 143 -7.74 15.90 -29.38
N ARG A 144 -7.51 17.22 -29.18
CA ARG A 144 -8.21 18.00 -28.17
C ARG A 144 -9.71 18.10 -28.53
N ILE A 145 -10.56 17.94 -27.55
CA ILE A 145 -12.01 18.13 -27.63
C ILE A 145 -12.49 19.06 -26.50
N SER A 146 -13.70 19.60 -26.62
CA SER A 146 -14.32 20.34 -25.53
C SER A 146 -14.80 19.42 -24.40
N TRP A 147 -15.00 19.97 -23.19
CA TRP A 147 -15.64 19.23 -22.10
C TRP A 147 -17.07 18.77 -22.44
N GLU A 148 -17.82 19.59 -23.17
CA GLU A 148 -19.16 19.24 -23.63
C GLU A 148 -19.13 17.99 -24.51
N GLU A 149 -18.21 17.97 -25.50
CA GLU A 149 -18.01 16.81 -26.38
C GLU A 149 -17.50 15.58 -25.59
N ALA A 150 -16.55 15.76 -24.67
CA ALA A 150 -16.02 14.69 -23.85
C ALA A 150 -17.12 14.04 -22.97
N LEU A 151 -17.97 14.85 -22.33
CA LEU A 151 -19.09 14.38 -21.52
C LEU A 151 -20.18 13.73 -22.38
N ALA A 152 -20.48 14.28 -23.59
CA ALA A 152 -21.43 13.67 -24.51
C ALA A 152 -20.95 12.29 -25.00
N LEU A 153 -19.67 12.14 -25.33
CA LEU A 153 -19.08 10.86 -25.74
C LEU A 153 -19.05 9.87 -24.59
N SER A 154 -18.55 10.27 -23.42
CA SER A 154 -18.47 9.41 -22.23
C SER A 154 -19.86 8.96 -21.74
N GLY A 155 -20.80 9.91 -21.66
CA GLY A 155 -22.16 9.63 -21.20
C GLY A 155 -22.93 8.72 -22.16
N ARG A 156 -22.75 8.89 -23.48
CA ARG A 156 -23.32 8.00 -24.49
C ARG A 156 -22.73 6.60 -24.35
N ALA A 157 -21.41 6.48 -24.30
CA ALA A 157 -20.72 5.21 -24.16
C ALA A 157 -21.15 4.46 -22.90
N LEU A 158 -21.31 5.17 -21.78
CA LEU A 158 -21.77 4.60 -20.53
C LEU A 158 -23.23 4.12 -20.61
N ARG A 159 -24.13 4.92 -21.15
CA ARG A 159 -25.56 4.60 -21.33
C ARG A 159 -25.76 3.38 -22.24
N ASP A 160 -24.96 3.28 -23.33
CA ASP A 160 -25.03 2.21 -24.32
C ASP A 160 -24.36 0.92 -23.83
N THR A 161 -23.72 0.93 -22.65
CA THR A 161 -23.08 -0.24 -22.05
C THR A 161 -23.91 -0.77 -20.89
N ILE A 162 -24.33 -2.03 -20.96
CA ILE A 162 -25.06 -2.65 -19.85
C ILE A 162 -24.17 -2.69 -18.57
N PRO A 163 -24.77 -2.54 -17.39
CA PRO A 163 -24.01 -2.40 -16.13
C PRO A 163 -22.99 -3.51 -15.84
N SER A 164 -23.34 -4.78 -16.16
CA SER A 164 -22.45 -5.93 -15.97
C SER A 164 -21.19 -5.90 -16.86
N ARG A 165 -21.19 -5.10 -17.92
CA ARG A 165 -20.06 -4.94 -18.85
C ARG A 165 -19.25 -3.66 -18.62
N GLN A 166 -19.47 -2.99 -17.49
CA GLN A 166 -18.69 -1.85 -17.04
C GLN A 166 -17.64 -2.27 -16.01
N ALA A 167 -16.49 -1.64 -16.00
CA ALA A 167 -15.44 -1.77 -14.99
C ALA A 167 -14.96 -0.38 -14.54
N TRP A 168 -14.85 -0.19 -13.22
CA TRP A 168 -14.43 1.07 -12.61
C TRP A 168 -13.26 0.81 -11.68
N PHE A 169 -12.13 1.45 -11.92
CA PHE A 169 -10.91 1.28 -11.13
C PHE A 169 -10.38 2.63 -10.67
N ALA A 170 -9.99 2.72 -9.38
CA ALA A 170 -9.33 3.88 -8.81
C ALA A 170 -7.93 3.55 -8.30
N THR A 171 -6.95 4.43 -8.58
CA THR A 171 -5.63 4.37 -7.95
C THR A 171 -5.69 4.78 -6.48
N SER A 172 -4.57 4.66 -5.75
CA SER A 172 -4.52 5.07 -4.34
C SER A 172 -3.79 6.38 -4.10
N ARG A 173 -2.79 6.71 -4.92
CA ARG A 173 -1.91 7.83 -4.60
C ARG A 173 -2.49 9.16 -5.04
N GLY A 174 -2.47 10.14 -4.13
CA GLY A 174 -2.90 11.50 -4.39
C GLY A 174 -4.42 11.71 -4.35
N ILE A 175 -5.21 10.66 -4.42
CA ILE A 175 -6.67 10.71 -4.40
C ILE A 175 -7.17 11.04 -2.97
N THR A 176 -8.20 11.87 -2.86
CA THR A 176 -8.84 12.23 -1.58
C THR A 176 -9.97 11.27 -1.22
N ASN A 177 -10.34 11.20 0.06
CA ASN A 177 -11.47 10.39 0.51
C ASN A 177 -12.77 10.81 -0.16
N GLU A 178 -12.96 12.11 -0.37
CA GLU A 178 -14.10 12.69 -1.07
C GLU A 178 -14.19 12.19 -2.52
N THR A 179 -13.06 12.13 -3.21
CA THR A 179 -13.00 11.60 -4.57
C THR A 179 -13.33 10.12 -4.61
N TYR A 180 -12.83 9.32 -3.67
CA TYR A 180 -13.18 7.89 -3.58
C TYR A 180 -14.67 7.69 -3.35
N TYR A 181 -15.24 8.45 -2.41
CA TYR A 181 -16.67 8.38 -2.11
C TYR A 181 -17.53 8.75 -3.33
N ALA A 182 -17.21 9.88 -3.98
CA ALA A 182 -17.91 10.30 -5.18
C ALA A 182 -17.79 9.31 -6.34
N PHE A 183 -16.59 8.72 -6.51
CA PHE A 183 -16.33 7.72 -7.55
C PHE A 183 -17.14 6.44 -7.36
N THR A 184 -17.16 5.88 -6.14
CA THR A 184 -17.95 4.67 -5.87
C THR A 184 -19.45 4.94 -5.99
N LYS A 185 -19.92 6.12 -5.53
CA LYS A 185 -21.31 6.55 -5.71
C LYS A 185 -21.68 6.64 -7.21
N ALA A 186 -20.81 7.29 -8.01
CA ALA A 186 -21.01 7.40 -9.45
C ALA A 186 -21.11 6.04 -10.13
N ALA A 187 -20.20 5.10 -9.85
CA ALA A 187 -20.23 3.75 -10.40
C ALA A 187 -21.53 2.99 -10.03
N ARG A 188 -21.94 3.06 -8.77
CA ARG A 188 -23.17 2.39 -8.31
C ARG A 188 -24.42 3.04 -8.88
N LEU A 189 -24.43 4.35 -9.03
CA LEU A 189 -25.50 5.08 -9.72
C LEU A 189 -25.43 4.87 -11.26
N ALA A 190 -24.31 4.45 -11.83
CA ALA A 190 -24.26 3.93 -13.21
C ALA A 190 -24.85 2.53 -13.34
N GLY A 191 -25.18 1.89 -12.22
CA GLY A 191 -25.87 0.60 -12.16
C GLY A 191 -24.95 -0.59 -11.96
N THR A 192 -23.68 -0.40 -11.60
CA THR A 192 -22.70 -1.50 -11.43
C THR A 192 -22.03 -1.50 -10.07
N ASN A 193 -21.73 -2.70 -9.57
CA ASN A 193 -20.83 -2.93 -8.44
C ASN A 193 -19.41 -3.34 -8.88
N ASN A 194 -19.10 -3.36 -10.18
CA ASN A 194 -17.76 -3.58 -10.70
C ASN A 194 -16.88 -2.33 -10.44
N VAL A 195 -16.64 -2.03 -9.19
CA VAL A 195 -15.82 -0.90 -8.72
C VAL A 195 -14.81 -1.40 -7.70
N ASP A 196 -13.51 -1.20 -7.98
CA ASP A 196 -12.43 -1.64 -7.10
C ASP A 196 -11.26 -0.66 -7.16
N LEU A 197 -10.29 -0.82 -6.29
CA LEU A 197 -9.18 0.11 -6.18
C LEU A 197 -7.83 -0.58 -5.90
N CYS A 198 -6.77 0.18 -6.03
CA CYS A 198 -5.40 -0.27 -5.82
C CYS A 198 -5.15 -0.91 -4.43
N ALA A 199 -6.00 -0.67 -3.43
CA ALA A 199 -5.88 -1.33 -2.12
C ALA A 199 -5.99 -2.86 -2.24
N ARG A 200 -6.78 -3.35 -3.20
CA ARG A 200 -6.86 -4.77 -3.56
C ARG A 200 -5.50 -5.37 -3.87
N LEU A 201 -4.69 -4.65 -4.61
CA LEU A 201 -3.40 -5.11 -5.10
C LEU A 201 -2.28 -5.06 -4.03
N CYS A 202 -2.57 -4.53 -2.84
CA CYS A 202 -1.55 -4.16 -1.87
C CYS A 202 -1.75 -4.77 -0.48
N HIS A 203 -2.96 -4.71 0.07
CA HIS A 203 -3.23 -5.07 1.47
C HIS A 203 -4.61 -5.69 1.70
N GLN A 204 -5.23 -6.25 0.67
CA GLN A 204 -6.53 -6.90 0.86
C GLN A 204 -6.43 -8.16 1.73
N ALA A 205 -5.33 -8.89 1.61
CA ALA A 205 -5.02 -10.00 2.51
C ALA A 205 -4.95 -9.57 3.99
N SER A 206 -4.41 -8.35 4.26
CA SER A 206 -4.44 -7.78 5.61
C SER A 206 -5.87 -7.51 6.08
N VAL A 207 -6.71 -6.97 5.21
CA VAL A 207 -8.12 -6.71 5.55
C VAL A 207 -8.86 -8.01 5.82
N ALA A 208 -8.71 -9.02 4.96
CA ALA A 208 -9.38 -10.31 5.10
C ALA A 208 -8.96 -11.04 6.39
N GLY A 209 -7.65 -11.16 6.65
CA GLY A 209 -7.12 -11.82 7.84
C GLY A 209 -7.50 -11.12 9.15
N LEU A 210 -7.35 -9.79 9.20
CA LEU A 210 -7.70 -9.00 10.37
C LEU A 210 -9.21 -8.99 10.65
N LYS A 211 -10.06 -8.84 9.62
CA LYS A 211 -11.52 -8.89 9.80
C LYS A 211 -11.97 -10.23 10.35
N ARG A 212 -11.39 -11.34 9.88
CA ARG A 212 -11.74 -12.66 10.36
C ARG A 212 -11.33 -12.90 11.82
N THR A 213 -10.14 -12.41 12.19
CA THR A 213 -9.55 -12.71 13.51
C THR A 213 -9.95 -11.73 14.60
N ILE A 214 -9.99 -10.43 14.30
CA ILE A 214 -10.25 -9.36 15.26
C ILE A 214 -11.42 -8.44 14.87
N GLY A 215 -12.09 -8.73 13.75
CA GLY A 215 -13.30 -8.03 13.30
C GLY A 215 -13.06 -6.66 12.64
N VAL A 216 -11.81 -6.20 12.50
CA VAL A 216 -11.49 -4.88 11.93
C VAL A 216 -10.29 -4.99 10.98
N GLY A 217 -10.45 -4.55 9.74
CA GLY A 217 -9.40 -4.60 8.70
C GLY A 217 -8.41 -3.41 8.74
N ALA A 218 -7.96 -2.98 9.93
CA ALA A 218 -7.13 -1.80 10.12
C ALA A 218 -6.08 -2.00 11.20
N PRO A 219 -5.03 -1.15 11.28
CA PRO A 219 -4.06 -1.14 12.38
C PRO A 219 -4.74 -0.99 13.73
N THR A 220 -4.27 -1.72 14.73
CA THR A 220 -4.88 -1.75 16.05
C THR A 220 -4.30 -0.73 17.04
N CYS A 221 -3.14 -0.18 16.72
CA CYS A 221 -2.43 0.84 17.50
C CYS A 221 -2.00 2.02 16.62
N SER A 222 -1.49 3.06 17.24
CA SER A 222 -1.01 4.26 16.56
C SER A 222 0.51 4.24 16.39
N LEU A 223 1.04 5.13 15.55
CA LEU A 223 2.49 5.29 15.37
C LEU A 223 3.20 5.73 16.64
N SER A 224 2.50 6.42 17.55
CA SER A 224 2.99 6.74 18.89
C SER A 224 3.33 5.51 19.73
N ASP A 225 2.65 4.39 19.51
CA ASP A 225 2.87 3.15 20.25
C ASP A 225 4.19 2.45 19.86
N LEU A 226 4.81 2.83 18.74
CA LEU A 226 6.16 2.38 18.37
C LEU A 226 7.23 2.95 19.31
N ILE A 227 7.00 4.15 19.85
CA ILE A 227 7.98 4.87 20.66
C ILE A 227 7.96 4.35 22.08
N GLY A 228 8.99 3.58 22.45
CA GLY A 228 9.14 3.00 23.78
C GLY A 228 8.38 1.68 23.99
N THR A 229 7.94 0.99 22.91
CA THR A 229 7.62 -0.44 22.99
C THR A 229 8.89 -1.24 23.25
N ASP A 230 8.78 -2.42 23.89
CA ASP A 230 9.95 -3.25 24.15
C ASP A 230 10.48 -3.88 22.86
N LEU A 231 9.59 -4.29 21.95
CA LEU A 231 9.92 -5.06 20.75
C LEU A 231 9.12 -4.60 19.54
N ILE A 232 9.80 -4.39 18.43
CA ILE A 232 9.19 -4.23 17.11
C ILE A 232 9.64 -5.39 16.21
N LEU A 233 8.67 -6.10 15.63
CA LEU A 233 8.89 -7.13 14.61
C LEU A 233 8.52 -6.58 13.24
N LEU A 234 9.45 -6.55 12.31
CA LEU A 234 9.25 -6.08 10.94
C LEU A 234 9.21 -7.29 9.99
N TRP A 235 8.05 -7.56 9.41
CA TRP A 235 7.79 -8.72 8.57
C TRP A 235 7.61 -8.34 7.11
N GLY A 236 8.41 -8.92 6.20
CA GLY A 236 8.20 -8.75 4.76
C GLY A 236 8.13 -7.29 4.32
N THR A 237 8.96 -6.41 4.87
CA THR A 237 8.90 -4.97 4.60
C THR A 237 10.25 -4.34 4.30
N ASP A 238 10.29 -3.47 3.29
CA ASP A 238 11.36 -2.49 3.05
C ASP A 238 10.82 -1.09 3.37
N ILE A 239 10.57 -0.87 4.66
CA ILE A 239 9.94 0.34 5.19
C ILE A 239 10.78 1.60 4.95
N ALA A 240 12.11 1.45 4.88
CA ALA A 240 13.04 2.54 4.59
C ALA A 240 12.84 3.13 3.19
N ASN A 241 12.52 2.28 2.22
CA ASN A 241 12.21 2.68 0.86
C ASN A 241 10.76 3.17 0.71
N ASN A 242 9.81 2.39 1.22
CA ASN A 242 8.40 2.58 0.87
C ASN A 242 7.67 3.56 1.79
N GLN A 243 8.02 3.59 3.09
CA GLN A 243 7.44 4.48 4.09
C GLN A 243 8.53 5.29 4.83
N PRO A 244 9.38 6.07 4.13
CA PRO A 244 10.57 6.69 4.71
C PRO A 244 10.28 7.63 5.90
N VAL A 245 9.08 8.14 6.02
CA VAL A 245 8.62 8.94 7.17
C VAL A 245 8.65 8.12 8.46
N SER A 246 8.37 6.82 8.42
CA SER A 246 8.42 5.94 9.61
C SER A 246 9.81 5.80 10.21
N MET A 247 10.85 6.09 9.43
CA MET A 247 12.23 5.96 9.91
C MET A 247 12.53 6.90 11.09
N LYS A 248 11.85 8.06 11.17
CA LYS A 248 11.94 8.95 12.33
C LYS A 248 11.31 8.32 13.58
N TYR A 249 10.18 7.62 13.43
CA TYR A 249 9.55 6.90 14.53
C TYR A 249 10.43 5.76 15.04
N LEU A 250 10.99 4.96 14.12
CA LEU A 250 11.91 3.87 14.49
C LEU A 250 13.18 4.39 15.16
N ALA A 251 13.74 5.50 14.66
CA ALA A 251 14.90 6.13 15.29
C ALA A 251 14.58 6.63 16.71
N LYS A 252 13.40 7.22 16.92
CA LYS A 252 12.92 7.62 18.25
C LYS A 252 12.66 6.42 19.16
N ALA A 253 12.12 5.33 18.63
CA ALA A 253 11.96 4.08 19.37
C ALA A 253 13.33 3.54 19.83
N LYS A 254 14.35 3.57 18.96
CA LYS A 254 15.72 3.17 19.31
C LYS A 254 16.33 4.04 20.42
N GLU A 255 16.11 5.36 20.40
CA GLU A 255 16.58 6.25 21.46
C GLU A 255 16.04 5.84 22.85
N LEU A 256 14.88 5.20 22.90
CA LEU A 256 14.24 4.69 24.12
C LEU A 256 14.54 3.21 24.41
N GLY A 257 15.43 2.59 23.64
CA GLY A 257 15.88 1.22 23.84
C GLY A 257 14.97 0.13 23.28
N THR A 258 14.03 0.47 22.38
CA THR A 258 13.22 -0.52 21.64
C THR A 258 14.13 -1.45 20.85
N ARG A 259 13.92 -2.78 20.95
CA ARG A 259 14.58 -3.76 20.10
C ARG A 259 13.82 -3.95 18.80
N ILE A 260 14.52 -3.96 17.68
CA ILE A 260 13.93 -4.11 16.34
C ILE A 260 14.48 -5.37 15.68
N VAL A 261 13.62 -6.33 15.40
CA VAL A 261 13.94 -7.57 14.67
C VAL A 261 13.34 -7.49 13.28
N VAL A 262 14.16 -7.72 12.27
CA VAL A 262 13.74 -7.71 10.86
C VAL A 262 13.67 -9.15 10.36
N ILE A 263 12.53 -9.53 9.80
CA ILE A 263 12.23 -10.88 9.29
C ILE A 263 11.92 -10.75 7.80
N ASN A 264 12.95 -10.97 6.98
CA ASN A 264 12.89 -10.79 5.53
C ASN A 264 13.76 -11.84 4.82
N PRO A 265 13.51 -12.15 3.54
CA PRO A 265 14.39 -13.03 2.76
C PRO A 265 15.70 -12.34 2.34
N VAL A 266 15.72 -11.01 2.31
CA VAL A 266 16.87 -10.16 1.93
C VAL A 266 17.17 -9.18 3.04
N ARG A 267 18.45 -8.99 3.34
CA ARG A 267 18.90 -8.02 4.34
C ARG A 267 18.82 -6.61 3.78
N GLU A 268 17.95 -5.79 4.38
CA GLU A 268 17.64 -4.44 3.91
C GLU A 268 18.64 -3.41 4.44
N LYS A 269 19.47 -2.85 3.57
CA LYS A 269 20.50 -1.85 3.95
C LYS A 269 19.92 -0.62 4.64
N GLY A 270 18.72 -0.18 4.22
CA GLY A 270 18.04 0.95 4.85
C GLY A 270 17.57 0.68 6.27
N LEU A 271 17.48 -0.59 6.70
CA LEU A 271 17.18 -0.98 8.07
C LEU A 271 18.45 -1.23 8.90
N GLU A 272 19.57 -1.55 8.28
CA GLU A 272 20.87 -1.57 8.95
C GLU A 272 21.28 -0.16 9.41
N ALA A 273 21.17 0.81 8.49
CA ALA A 273 21.53 2.19 8.74
C ALA A 273 20.64 3.15 7.93
N TYR A 274 20.12 4.16 8.59
CA TYR A 274 19.33 5.20 7.93
C TYR A 274 19.71 6.60 8.42
N TRP A 275 19.75 7.56 7.49
CA TRP A 275 20.02 8.97 7.77
C TRP A 275 18.69 9.74 7.74
N VAL A 276 18.13 9.99 8.93
CA VAL A 276 16.86 10.74 9.06
C VAL A 276 17.12 12.22 8.86
N PRO A 277 16.64 12.87 7.77
CA PRO A 277 17.03 14.24 7.44
C PRO A 277 16.66 15.29 8.48
N SER A 278 15.61 15.03 9.25
CA SER A 278 15.07 15.94 10.27
C SER A 278 15.58 15.69 11.69
N MET A 279 16.55 14.78 11.87
CA MET A 279 17.21 14.49 13.16
C MET A 279 18.72 14.80 13.02
N PRO A 280 19.27 15.87 13.61
CA PRO A 280 20.63 16.35 13.33
C PRO A 280 21.72 15.28 13.44
N MET A 281 21.73 14.51 14.52
CA MET A 281 22.74 13.45 14.71
C MET A 281 22.55 12.32 13.69
N SER A 282 21.32 11.90 13.43
CA SER A 282 21.02 10.88 12.43
C SER A 282 21.32 11.38 11.01
N ALA A 283 21.02 12.64 10.70
CA ALA A 283 21.31 13.24 9.40
C ALA A 283 22.82 13.27 9.10
N LEU A 284 23.67 13.43 10.11
CA LEU A 284 25.14 13.47 9.97
C LEU A 284 25.76 12.07 10.01
N PHE A 285 25.40 11.25 10.99
CA PHE A 285 26.09 10.00 11.29
C PHE A 285 25.25 8.74 11.04
N GLY A 286 23.97 8.90 10.71
CA GLY A 286 23.02 7.79 10.56
C GLY A 286 22.62 7.14 11.90
N THR A 287 21.55 6.40 11.87
CA THR A 287 21.05 5.59 13.00
C THR A 287 21.05 4.13 12.61
N ARG A 288 21.58 3.26 13.45
CA ARG A 288 21.36 1.81 13.36
C ARG A 288 19.95 1.51 13.83
N LEU A 289 19.16 0.84 13.00
CA LEU A 289 17.75 0.57 13.30
C LEU A 289 17.54 -0.89 13.65
N MET A 290 18.03 -1.80 12.81
CA MET A 290 17.90 -3.24 13.00
C MET A 290 18.90 -3.72 14.06
N ASP A 291 18.38 -4.38 15.10
CA ASP A 291 19.21 -5.09 16.07
C ASP A 291 19.51 -6.51 15.60
N ASP A 292 18.48 -7.19 15.10
CA ASP A 292 18.59 -8.60 14.69
C ASP A 292 17.93 -8.82 13.32
N PHE A 293 18.43 -9.80 12.60
CA PHE A 293 17.93 -10.19 11.30
C PHE A 293 17.67 -11.70 11.24
N ILE A 294 16.47 -12.08 10.85
CA ILE A 294 16.09 -13.47 10.57
C ILE A 294 15.84 -13.60 9.06
N SER A 295 16.68 -14.37 8.40
CA SER A 295 16.52 -14.71 6.99
C SER A 295 15.48 -15.81 6.83
N VAL A 296 14.23 -15.45 6.64
CA VAL A 296 13.14 -16.39 6.38
C VAL A 296 13.14 -16.82 4.91
N ARG A 297 12.72 -18.04 4.62
CA ARG A 297 12.41 -18.46 3.25
C ARG A 297 11.19 -17.70 2.75
N VAL A 298 11.15 -17.27 1.48
CA VAL A 298 9.94 -16.65 0.92
C VAL A 298 8.78 -17.65 1.01
N GLY A 299 7.69 -17.22 1.67
CA GLY A 299 6.54 -18.08 2.00
C GLY A 299 6.71 -18.97 3.23
N GLY A 300 7.83 -18.85 3.96
CA GLY A 300 8.09 -19.59 5.19
C GLY A 300 7.63 -18.93 6.48
N ASP A 301 6.97 -17.77 6.38
CA ASP A 301 6.57 -16.95 7.53
C ASP A 301 5.59 -17.68 8.45
N ILE A 302 4.61 -18.40 7.90
CA ILE A 302 3.65 -19.20 8.70
C ILE A 302 4.41 -20.27 9.50
N ALA A 303 5.33 -21.00 8.88
CA ALA A 303 6.10 -22.04 9.56
C ALA A 303 6.99 -21.47 10.67
N LEU A 304 7.63 -20.32 10.43
CA LEU A 304 8.39 -19.59 11.45
C LEU A 304 7.51 -19.23 12.65
N ILE A 305 6.35 -18.65 12.40
CA ILE A 305 5.40 -18.25 13.45
C ILE A 305 4.87 -19.47 14.20
N GLN A 306 4.56 -20.56 13.49
CA GLN A 306 4.15 -21.84 14.11
C GLN A 306 5.24 -22.38 15.01
N GLY A 307 6.51 -22.28 14.64
CA GLY A 307 7.65 -22.67 15.49
C GLY A 307 7.75 -21.82 16.75
N VAL A 308 7.56 -20.50 16.63
CA VAL A 308 7.51 -19.60 17.80
C VAL A 308 6.33 -19.93 18.70
N LEU A 309 5.13 -20.13 18.14
CA LEU A 309 3.93 -20.53 18.92
C LEU A 309 4.12 -21.89 19.59
N LYS A 310 4.71 -22.87 18.89
CA LYS A 310 5.02 -24.19 19.47
C LYS A 310 5.93 -24.06 20.69
N ASN A 311 7.01 -23.30 20.60
CA ASN A 311 7.91 -23.05 21.73
C ASN A 311 7.15 -22.36 22.90
N LEU A 312 6.35 -21.32 22.64
CA LEU A 312 5.59 -20.61 23.66
C LEU A 312 4.55 -21.51 24.37
N VAL A 313 3.90 -22.38 23.62
CA VAL A 313 2.92 -23.35 24.16
C VAL A 313 3.60 -24.45 24.96
N GLU A 314 4.70 -25.04 24.44
CA GLU A 314 5.42 -26.10 25.12
C GLU A 314 6.15 -25.63 26.38
N SER A 315 6.58 -24.38 26.42
CA SER A 315 7.24 -23.75 27.58
C SER A 315 6.26 -23.02 28.52
N GLU A 316 4.94 -23.15 28.29
CA GLU A 316 3.87 -22.54 29.10
C GLU A 316 3.98 -21.01 29.22
N ARG A 317 4.45 -20.33 28.15
CA ARG A 317 4.68 -18.87 28.16
C ARG A 317 3.57 -18.07 27.44
N VAL A 318 2.44 -18.69 27.17
CA VAL A 318 1.24 -18.00 26.67
C VAL A 318 0.49 -17.34 27.84
N ASP A 319 -0.21 -16.25 27.57
CA ASP A 319 -1.04 -15.57 28.57
C ASP A 319 -2.44 -16.23 28.64
N ARG A 320 -2.53 -17.34 29.36
CA ARG A 320 -3.78 -18.09 29.50
C ARG A 320 -4.92 -17.24 30.02
N GLY A 321 -4.67 -16.40 31.05
CA GLY A 321 -5.73 -15.56 31.65
C GLY A 321 -6.32 -14.60 30.63
N TRP A 322 -5.49 -13.95 29.82
CA TRP A 322 -5.95 -13.06 28.79
C TRP A 322 -6.64 -13.81 27.61
N ILE A 323 -6.07 -14.96 27.22
CA ILE A 323 -6.64 -15.82 26.16
C ILE A 323 -8.06 -16.25 26.54
N ASP A 324 -8.26 -16.77 27.74
CA ASP A 324 -9.55 -17.27 28.17
C ASP A 324 -10.60 -16.16 28.30
N ALA A 325 -10.18 -14.95 28.68
CA ALA A 325 -11.07 -13.80 28.82
C ALA A 325 -11.49 -13.18 27.48
N HIS A 326 -10.58 -13.08 26.50
CA HIS A 326 -10.76 -12.23 25.33
C HIS A 326 -10.76 -12.96 23.98
N THR A 327 -10.53 -14.29 23.97
CA THR A 327 -10.40 -15.00 22.70
C THR A 327 -11.26 -16.26 22.62
N ALA A 328 -11.39 -16.76 21.39
CA ALA A 328 -11.97 -18.06 21.09
C ALA A 328 -11.01 -18.87 20.19
N GLY A 329 -11.13 -20.20 20.22
CA GLY A 329 -10.42 -21.10 19.29
C GLY A 329 -8.98 -21.45 19.68
N PHE A 330 -8.45 -21.05 20.83
CA PHE A 330 -7.05 -21.31 21.20
C PHE A 330 -6.69 -22.80 21.26
N SER A 331 -7.60 -23.67 21.72
CA SER A 331 -7.37 -25.12 21.81
C SER A 331 -7.01 -25.76 20.46
N ALA A 332 -7.57 -25.24 19.37
CA ALA A 332 -7.24 -25.70 18.02
C ALA A 332 -5.78 -25.33 17.61
N ILE A 333 -5.34 -24.11 17.94
CA ILE A 333 -3.94 -23.68 17.73
C ILE A 333 -3.00 -24.52 18.59
N GLU A 334 -3.32 -24.71 19.88
CA GLU A 334 -2.50 -25.49 20.79
C GLU A 334 -2.32 -26.92 20.28
N SER A 335 -3.42 -27.57 19.87
CA SER A 335 -3.37 -28.91 19.29
C SER A 335 -2.54 -28.94 18.00
N GLN A 336 -2.76 -27.97 17.10
CA GLN A 336 -2.02 -27.87 15.84
C GLN A 336 -0.52 -27.74 16.09
N VAL A 337 -0.08 -26.75 16.88
CA VAL A 337 1.37 -26.50 17.03
C VAL A 337 2.08 -27.64 17.79
N ARG A 338 1.39 -28.32 18.73
CA ARG A 338 1.93 -29.49 19.41
C ARG A 338 2.17 -30.66 18.44
N SER A 339 1.33 -30.81 17.41
CA SER A 339 1.43 -31.90 16.44
C SER A 339 2.53 -31.67 15.38
N LEU A 340 2.99 -30.43 15.17
CA LEU A 340 4.02 -30.12 14.18
C LEU A 340 5.40 -30.70 14.58
N HIS A 341 6.16 -31.15 13.59
CA HIS A 341 7.53 -31.62 13.79
C HIS A 341 8.53 -30.48 13.56
N TRP A 342 9.57 -30.41 14.41
CA TRP A 342 10.59 -29.35 14.29
C TRP A 342 11.33 -29.37 12.95
N ASP A 343 11.67 -30.52 12.44
CA ASP A 343 12.36 -30.67 11.14
C ASP A 343 11.53 -30.09 9.99
N GLU A 344 10.22 -30.23 10.03
CA GLU A 344 9.32 -29.66 9.05
C GLU A 344 9.26 -28.14 9.18
N ILE A 345 9.16 -27.63 10.41
CA ILE A 345 9.17 -26.18 10.68
C ILE A 345 10.46 -25.54 10.17
N GLU A 346 11.62 -26.14 10.46
CA GLU A 346 12.92 -25.66 10.00
C GLU A 346 13.04 -25.71 8.46
N ARG A 347 12.57 -26.78 7.85
CA ARG A 347 12.59 -26.97 6.39
C ARG A 347 11.71 -25.95 5.67
N LEU A 348 10.49 -25.73 6.14
CA LEU A 348 9.53 -24.80 5.52
C LEU A 348 9.90 -23.34 5.77
N SER A 349 10.26 -22.98 7.00
CA SER A 349 10.66 -21.60 7.34
C SER A 349 12.05 -21.26 6.81
N GLY A 350 12.93 -22.26 6.68
CA GLY A 350 14.35 -22.09 6.42
C GLY A 350 15.11 -21.47 7.61
N VAL A 351 14.53 -21.43 8.80
CA VAL A 351 15.11 -20.86 10.02
C VAL A 351 15.40 -21.98 10.98
N SER A 352 16.60 -22.01 11.57
CA SER A 352 16.98 -23.05 12.50
C SER A 352 16.18 -22.98 13.79
N ARG A 353 15.96 -24.15 14.41
CA ARG A 353 15.28 -24.23 15.72
C ARG A 353 15.90 -23.30 16.75
N THR A 354 17.21 -23.19 16.80
CA THR A 354 17.91 -22.28 17.72
C THR A 354 17.48 -20.81 17.53
N GLN A 355 17.34 -20.37 16.28
CA GLN A 355 16.87 -19.01 15.98
C GLN A 355 15.38 -18.84 16.30
N ILE A 356 14.57 -19.87 16.06
CA ILE A 356 13.13 -19.87 16.41
C ILE A 356 12.96 -19.80 17.93
N ASP A 357 13.69 -20.63 18.68
CA ASP A 357 13.67 -20.63 20.14
C ASP A 357 14.14 -19.29 20.71
N TRP A 358 15.16 -18.69 20.10
CA TRP A 358 15.61 -17.35 20.47
C TRP A 358 14.54 -16.27 20.23
N LEU A 359 13.85 -16.32 19.09
CA LEU A 359 12.77 -15.35 18.78
C LEU A 359 11.59 -15.55 19.74
N ALA A 360 11.24 -16.80 20.07
CA ALA A 360 10.20 -17.12 21.03
C ALA A 360 10.54 -16.62 22.44
N GLU A 361 11.78 -16.79 22.88
CA GLU A 361 12.28 -16.27 24.16
C GLU A 361 12.20 -14.73 24.18
N LEU A 362 12.61 -14.10 23.10
CA LEU A 362 12.56 -12.64 22.96
C LEU A 362 11.12 -12.12 23.04
N PHE A 363 10.21 -12.75 22.31
CA PHE A 363 8.79 -12.36 22.30
C PHE A 363 8.11 -12.64 23.67
N ALA A 364 8.46 -13.75 24.31
CA ALA A 364 7.94 -14.09 25.64
C ALA A 364 8.38 -13.10 26.72
N ARG A 365 9.58 -12.53 26.60
CA ARG A 365 10.11 -11.55 27.56
C ARG A 365 9.62 -10.14 27.33
N ALA A 366 9.18 -9.82 26.12
CA ALA A 366 8.64 -8.51 25.79
C ALA A 366 7.29 -8.31 26.50
N ARG A 367 7.21 -7.26 27.32
CA ARG A 367 5.93 -6.86 27.95
C ARG A 367 5.02 -6.20 26.91
N THR A 368 5.64 -5.50 25.97
CA THR A 368 4.95 -4.82 24.87
C THR A 368 5.63 -5.15 23.54
N ALA A 369 4.82 -5.48 22.55
CA ALA A 369 5.31 -5.77 21.21
C ALA A 369 4.39 -5.19 20.14
N VAL A 370 4.99 -4.69 19.06
CA VAL A 370 4.27 -4.26 17.86
C VAL A 370 4.83 -5.00 16.65
N SER A 371 3.96 -5.66 15.89
CA SER A 371 4.31 -6.20 14.57
C SER A 371 3.90 -5.25 13.46
N ILE A 372 4.82 -5.02 12.54
CA ILE A 372 4.61 -4.22 11.32
C ILE A 372 4.89 -5.11 10.13
N TRP A 373 3.97 -5.17 9.17
CA TRP A 373 4.20 -5.89 7.92
C TRP A 373 3.78 -5.10 6.70
N SER A 374 4.31 -5.49 5.55
CA SER A 374 3.94 -4.95 4.26
C SER A 374 3.71 -6.07 3.24
N MET A 375 3.85 -5.76 1.96
CA MET A 375 3.49 -6.64 0.85
C MET A 375 4.29 -7.94 0.77
N GLY A 376 5.43 -8.05 1.46
CA GLY A 376 6.16 -9.32 1.59
C GLY A 376 5.38 -10.41 2.30
N LEU A 377 4.37 -10.06 3.13
CA LEU A 377 3.43 -11.01 3.72
C LEU A 377 2.16 -11.18 2.90
N THR A 378 1.64 -10.08 2.31
CA THR A 378 0.30 -10.10 1.72
C THR A 378 0.26 -10.60 0.29
N GLN A 379 1.29 -10.33 -0.51
CA GLN A 379 1.33 -10.67 -1.93
C GLN A 379 1.76 -12.12 -2.20
N HIS A 380 1.03 -13.06 -1.60
CA HIS A 380 1.15 -14.52 -1.76
C HIS A 380 -0.22 -15.13 -2.00
N ILE A 381 -0.27 -16.32 -2.60
CA ILE A 381 -1.53 -17.09 -2.71
C ILE A 381 -2.12 -17.50 -1.34
N PHE A 382 -1.39 -17.30 -0.26
CA PHE A 382 -1.76 -17.51 1.14
C PHE A 382 -1.49 -16.26 1.98
N GLY A 383 -1.62 -15.08 1.38
CA GLY A 383 -1.37 -13.79 2.05
C GLY A 383 -2.29 -13.56 3.25
N THR A 384 -3.54 -13.99 3.15
CA THR A 384 -4.51 -13.91 4.25
C THR A 384 -4.07 -14.76 5.45
N GLU A 385 -3.62 -15.98 5.20
CA GLU A 385 -3.11 -16.91 6.23
C GLU A 385 -1.84 -16.38 6.91
N ASN A 386 -0.95 -15.72 6.17
CA ASN A 386 0.22 -15.04 6.75
C ASN A 386 -0.20 -14.00 7.80
N VAL A 387 -1.22 -13.20 7.50
CA VAL A 387 -1.74 -12.19 8.44
C VAL A 387 -2.38 -12.84 9.66
N GLU A 388 -3.18 -13.88 9.46
CA GLU A 388 -3.80 -14.66 10.56
C GLU A 388 -2.74 -15.27 11.48
N ALA A 389 -1.61 -15.76 10.93
CA ALA A 389 -0.50 -16.26 11.72
C ALA A 389 0.13 -15.18 12.61
N VAL A 390 0.36 -13.96 12.08
CA VAL A 390 0.87 -12.84 12.88
C VAL A 390 -0.11 -12.45 13.98
N VAL A 391 -1.41 -12.44 13.69
CA VAL A 391 -2.43 -12.16 14.72
C VAL A 391 -2.43 -13.23 15.80
N ASN A 392 -2.37 -14.53 15.45
CA ASN A 392 -2.29 -15.62 16.41
C ASN A 392 -1.08 -15.45 17.36
N LEU A 393 0.08 -15.02 16.84
CA LEU A 393 1.28 -14.73 17.62
C LEU A 393 1.01 -13.63 18.66
N HIS A 394 0.34 -12.55 18.27
CA HIS A 394 0.02 -11.46 19.18
C HIS A 394 -1.08 -11.82 20.21
N LEU A 395 -2.09 -12.58 19.80
CA LEU A 395 -3.16 -13.06 20.68
C LEU A 395 -2.63 -13.94 21.81
N CYS A 396 -1.63 -14.80 21.53
CA CYS A 396 -1.12 -15.71 22.55
C CYS A 396 -0.43 -15.02 23.74
N ARG A 397 -0.10 -13.74 23.61
CA ARG A 397 0.54 -12.90 24.65
C ARG A 397 -0.29 -11.67 25.03
N GLY A 398 -1.55 -11.55 24.57
CA GLY A 398 -2.41 -10.42 24.86
C GLY A 398 -1.85 -9.08 24.38
N GLN A 399 -1.20 -9.06 23.21
CA GLN A 399 -0.54 -7.85 22.66
C GLN A 399 -1.54 -6.99 21.86
N PHE A 400 -2.73 -6.74 22.44
CA PHE A 400 -3.77 -5.88 21.87
C PHE A 400 -4.40 -4.99 22.94
N GLY A 401 -4.93 -3.83 22.54
CA GLY A 401 -5.72 -2.93 23.39
C GLY A 401 -4.90 -2.13 24.41
N ARG A 402 -3.67 -2.52 24.69
CA ARG A 402 -2.79 -1.86 25.68
C ARG A 402 -1.84 -0.87 24.99
N GLU A 403 -1.29 0.05 25.77
CA GLU A 403 -0.23 0.95 25.27
C GLU A 403 0.97 0.18 24.75
N LYS A 404 1.51 0.67 23.63
CA LYS A 404 2.71 0.12 23.00
C LYS A 404 2.59 -1.33 22.53
N THR A 405 1.34 -1.80 22.29
CA THR A 405 1.06 -3.13 21.75
C THR A 405 0.15 -3.03 20.54
N GLY A 406 0.24 -4.00 19.65
CA GLY A 406 -0.67 -4.10 18.50
C GLY A 406 0.00 -4.52 17.20
N VAL A 407 -0.77 -4.41 16.13
CA VAL A 407 -0.34 -4.77 14.79
C VAL A 407 -0.60 -3.62 13.80
N ILE A 408 0.33 -3.44 12.87
CA ILE A 408 0.28 -2.38 11.86
C ILE A 408 0.55 -2.98 10.48
N PRO A 409 -0.48 -3.30 9.69
CA PRO A 409 -0.32 -3.43 8.25
C PRO A 409 0.08 -2.06 7.69
N ILE A 410 1.39 -1.87 7.45
CA ILE A 410 1.88 -0.58 6.99
C ILE A 410 1.62 -0.43 5.50
N ARG A 411 0.57 0.30 5.17
CA ARG A 411 0.13 0.47 3.79
C ARG A 411 1.13 1.31 2.98
N GLY A 412 1.13 1.14 1.66
CA GLY A 412 2.08 1.82 0.78
C GLY A 412 1.72 3.28 0.51
N HIS A 413 0.61 3.51 -0.17
CA HIS A 413 0.25 4.81 -0.74
C HIS A 413 -0.64 5.67 0.17
N SER A 414 -0.63 6.99 -0.03
CA SER A 414 -1.31 7.98 0.81
C SER A 414 -2.83 7.82 0.92
N GLY A 415 -3.52 7.45 -0.15
CA GLY A 415 -4.98 7.30 -0.15
C GLY A 415 -5.47 5.88 0.11
N LEU A 416 -4.57 4.91 0.36
CA LEU A 416 -4.93 3.51 0.36
C LEU A 416 -5.88 3.12 1.48
N GLN A 417 -5.65 3.60 2.70
CA GLN A 417 -6.53 3.35 3.84
C GLN A 417 -7.91 3.98 3.63
N GLY A 418 -7.95 5.27 3.30
CA GLY A 418 -9.20 5.99 3.08
C GLY A 418 -9.97 5.51 1.85
N GLY A 419 -9.26 5.13 0.79
CA GLY A 419 -9.87 4.49 -0.37
C GLY A 419 -10.56 3.19 -0.02
N SER A 420 -9.90 2.33 0.78
CA SER A 420 -10.52 1.09 1.30
C SER A 420 -11.75 1.35 2.16
N GLU A 421 -11.84 2.48 2.85
CA GLU A 421 -12.95 2.82 3.73
C GLU A 421 -14.08 3.55 2.98
N SER A 422 -13.77 4.35 1.96
CA SER A 422 -14.72 5.19 1.22
C SER A 422 -15.15 4.61 -0.13
N CYS A 423 -14.27 3.85 -0.81
CA CYS A 423 -14.52 3.18 -2.08
C CYS A 423 -14.13 1.71 -1.94
N TRP A 424 -14.81 1.01 -1.04
CA TRP A 424 -14.46 -0.33 -0.63
C TRP A 424 -14.57 -1.34 -1.79
N GLU A 425 -14.51 -2.60 -1.48
CA GLU A 425 -14.64 -3.72 -2.41
C GLU A 425 -15.97 -3.67 -3.21
N PRO A 426 -16.05 -4.37 -4.33
CA PRO A 426 -17.30 -4.49 -5.11
C PRO A 426 -18.54 -4.86 -4.28
N ASN A 427 -18.33 -5.64 -3.22
CA ASN A 427 -19.38 -6.20 -2.36
C ASN A 427 -19.54 -5.49 -1.01
N ILE A 428 -18.88 -4.33 -0.84
CA ILE A 428 -18.92 -3.52 0.38
C ILE A 428 -19.27 -2.08 -0.01
N LEU A 429 -20.15 -1.46 0.77
CA LEU A 429 -20.55 -0.05 0.63
C LEU A 429 -19.62 0.86 1.44
N PRO A 430 -19.60 2.19 1.19
CA PRO A 430 -18.78 3.13 1.96
C PRO A 430 -18.98 2.99 3.47
N GLY A 431 -17.88 3.15 4.22
CA GLY A 431 -17.87 2.89 5.67
C GLY A 431 -17.61 1.42 6.03
N GLY A 432 -17.35 0.55 5.06
CA GLY A 432 -17.01 -0.85 5.29
C GLY A 432 -18.20 -1.76 5.59
N VAL A 433 -19.41 -1.32 5.26
CA VAL A 433 -20.64 -2.10 5.50
C VAL A 433 -20.92 -3.07 4.35
N PRO A 434 -21.41 -4.29 4.63
CA PRO A 434 -21.69 -5.30 3.59
C PRO A 434 -22.77 -4.87 2.59
N LEU A 435 -22.66 -5.33 1.35
CA LEU A 435 -23.68 -5.18 0.31
C LEU A 435 -24.84 -6.17 0.55
N ASN A 436 -25.65 -5.89 1.55
CA ASN A 436 -26.89 -6.64 1.83
C ASN A 436 -28.12 -5.76 1.61
N ASP A 437 -29.33 -6.33 1.68
CA ASP A 437 -30.56 -5.62 1.39
C ASP A 437 -30.80 -4.42 2.31
N GLU A 438 -30.52 -4.55 3.60
CA GLU A 438 -30.65 -3.47 4.59
C GLU A 438 -29.73 -2.30 4.26
N ASN A 439 -28.43 -2.54 4.08
CA ASN A 439 -27.46 -1.49 3.78
C ASN A 439 -27.71 -0.87 2.40
N ARG A 440 -28.14 -1.67 1.42
CA ARG A 440 -28.53 -1.17 0.10
C ARG A 440 -29.72 -0.23 0.21
N ALA A 441 -30.74 -0.58 1.00
CA ALA A 441 -31.90 0.27 1.23
C ALA A 441 -31.49 1.59 1.90
N ASN A 442 -30.65 1.54 2.95
CA ASN A 442 -30.13 2.72 3.63
C ASN A 442 -29.37 3.66 2.68
N PHE A 443 -28.48 3.11 1.87
CA PHE A 443 -27.74 3.93 0.89
C PHE A 443 -28.63 4.42 -0.27
N ALA A 444 -29.63 3.64 -0.68
CA ALA A 444 -30.63 4.10 -1.64
C ALA A 444 -31.42 5.31 -1.13
N ASP A 445 -31.79 5.32 0.15
CA ASP A 445 -32.45 6.46 0.80
C ASP A 445 -31.49 7.68 0.88
N TYR A 446 -30.23 7.49 1.28
CA TYR A 446 -29.24 8.56 1.34
C TYR A 446 -28.96 9.18 -0.04
N TRP A 447 -28.84 8.34 -1.07
CA TRP A 447 -28.45 8.80 -2.42
C TRP A 447 -29.64 9.09 -3.33
N GLY A 448 -30.86 8.76 -2.90
CA GLY A 448 -32.09 8.97 -3.65
C GLY A 448 -32.27 8.06 -4.85
N HIS A 449 -31.47 6.99 -4.97
CA HIS A 449 -31.48 6.05 -6.09
C HIS A 449 -31.15 4.63 -5.63
N PRO A 450 -31.72 3.59 -6.30
CA PRO A 450 -31.46 2.19 -5.96
C PRO A 450 -29.99 1.81 -6.20
N ILE A 451 -29.49 0.93 -5.32
CA ILE A 451 -28.13 0.35 -5.39
C ILE A 451 -28.23 -1.05 -6.03
N PRO A 452 -27.33 -1.41 -6.99
CA PRO A 452 -27.30 -2.75 -7.56
C PRO A 452 -27.17 -3.85 -6.50
N ALA A 453 -27.89 -4.94 -6.67
CA ALA A 453 -27.87 -6.08 -5.75
C ALA A 453 -26.74 -7.07 -6.07
N GLU A 454 -26.47 -7.24 -7.35
CA GLU A 454 -25.51 -8.24 -7.81
C GLU A 454 -24.09 -7.90 -7.36
N PRO A 455 -23.33 -8.88 -6.83
CA PRO A 455 -21.93 -8.71 -6.52
C PRO A 455 -21.11 -8.24 -7.74
N GLY A 456 -20.13 -7.37 -7.50
CA GLY A 456 -19.20 -6.93 -8.55
C GLY A 456 -17.95 -7.77 -8.61
N MET A 457 -17.17 -7.58 -9.67
CA MET A 457 -15.83 -8.16 -9.85
C MET A 457 -14.76 -7.29 -9.23
N THR A 458 -13.71 -7.93 -8.72
CA THR A 458 -12.49 -7.28 -8.26
C THR A 458 -11.54 -6.97 -9.44
N THR A 459 -10.46 -6.23 -9.16
CA THR A 459 -9.57 -5.66 -10.20
C THR A 459 -9.04 -6.69 -11.20
N LEU A 460 -8.43 -7.79 -10.76
CA LEU A 460 -7.84 -8.75 -11.70
C LEU A 460 -8.90 -9.56 -12.45
N PRO A 461 -9.99 -10.05 -11.83
CA PRO A 461 -11.15 -10.58 -12.55
C PRO A 461 -11.76 -9.62 -13.58
N MET A 462 -11.86 -8.30 -13.28
CA MET A 462 -12.31 -7.32 -14.28
C MET A 462 -11.38 -7.29 -15.50
N VAL A 463 -10.06 -7.29 -15.30
CA VAL A 463 -9.07 -7.28 -16.39
C VAL A 463 -9.14 -8.59 -17.19
N GLN A 464 -9.32 -9.73 -16.53
CA GLN A 464 -9.55 -11.02 -17.22
C GLN A 464 -10.86 -11.04 -18.02
N ALA A 465 -11.92 -10.42 -17.52
CA ALA A 465 -13.18 -10.24 -18.25
C ALA A 465 -13.01 -9.30 -19.46
N MET A 466 -12.21 -8.24 -19.34
CA MET A 466 -11.82 -7.40 -20.47
C MET A 466 -11.07 -8.22 -21.55
N GLU A 467 -10.12 -9.07 -21.14
CA GLU A 467 -9.41 -9.96 -22.06
C GLU A 467 -10.35 -10.87 -22.84
N ARG A 468 -11.40 -11.39 -22.18
CA ARG A 468 -12.45 -12.24 -22.79
C ARG A 468 -13.54 -11.47 -23.53
N ARG A 469 -13.44 -10.13 -23.64
CA ARG A 469 -14.44 -9.23 -24.23
C ARG A 469 -15.80 -9.26 -23.53
N GLU A 470 -15.80 -9.47 -22.23
CA GLU A 470 -16.99 -9.44 -21.38
C GLU A 470 -17.21 -8.05 -20.77
N ILE A 471 -16.19 -7.17 -20.81
CA ILE A 471 -16.24 -5.76 -20.42
C ILE A 471 -16.02 -4.88 -21.64
N ASP A 472 -16.95 -3.94 -21.87
CA ASP A 472 -16.89 -2.98 -22.97
C ASP A 472 -16.43 -1.57 -22.54
N PHE A 473 -16.62 -1.22 -21.29
CA PHE A 473 -16.38 0.10 -20.75
C PHE A 473 -15.47 0.04 -19.52
N LEU A 474 -14.34 0.73 -19.57
CA LEU A 474 -13.44 0.93 -18.42
C LEU A 474 -13.37 2.41 -18.05
N TYR A 475 -13.68 2.72 -16.79
CA TYR A 475 -13.34 4.00 -16.18
C TYR A 475 -12.11 3.82 -15.28
N ASN A 476 -10.98 4.38 -15.66
CA ASN A 476 -9.74 4.34 -14.89
C ASN A 476 -9.44 5.72 -14.28
N LEU A 477 -9.62 5.84 -12.97
CA LEU A 477 -9.31 7.04 -12.19
C LEU A 477 -7.85 7.00 -11.72
N GLY A 478 -6.99 7.66 -12.47
CA GLY A 478 -5.55 7.64 -12.23
C GLY A 478 -4.93 6.24 -12.38
N GLY A 479 -3.64 6.16 -12.20
CA GLY A 479 -2.95 4.89 -12.15
C GLY A 479 -2.63 4.27 -13.52
N ASN A 480 -1.64 3.40 -13.48
CA ASN A 480 -1.11 2.69 -14.63
C ASN A 480 -1.28 1.18 -14.45
N LEU A 481 -2.44 0.66 -14.84
CA LEU A 481 -2.76 -0.77 -14.71
C LEU A 481 -1.78 -1.67 -15.46
N LEU A 482 -1.26 -1.22 -16.61
CA LEU A 482 -0.24 -1.95 -17.37
C LEU A 482 1.04 -2.17 -16.57
N ALA A 483 1.49 -1.15 -15.84
CA ALA A 483 2.71 -1.25 -15.05
C ALA A 483 2.50 -1.97 -13.73
N VAL A 484 1.32 -1.84 -13.11
CA VAL A 484 1.12 -2.36 -11.74
C VAL A 484 0.64 -3.80 -11.68
N LEU A 485 -0.09 -4.28 -12.69
CA LEU A 485 -0.63 -5.65 -12.70
C LEU A 485 0.39 -6.67 -13.21
N PRO A 486 0.30 -7.92 -12.73
CA PRO A 486 1.10 -9.01 -13.26
C PRO A 486 0.71 -9.34 -14.71
N ASP A 487 1.64 -9.90 -15.48
CA ASP A 487 1.47 -10.30 -16.87
C ASP A 487 0.98 -9.17 -17.79
N PRO A 488 1.86 -8.19 -18.07
CA PRO A 488 1.49 -7.01 -18.85
C PRO A 488 0.97 -7.34 -20.26
N LYS A 489 1.33 -8.47 -20.86
CA LYS A 489 0.82 -8.87 -22.19
C LYS A 489 -0.69 -9.15 -22.14
N ARG A 490 -1.17 -9.80 -21.08
CA ARG A 490 -2.60 -10.04 -20.90
C ARG A 490 -3.34 -8.73 -20.60
N VAL A 491 -2.72 -7.82 -19.86
CA VAL A 491 -3.28 -6.47 -19.62
C VAL A 491 -3.38 -5.67 -20.92
N GLU A 492 -2.36 -5.70 -21.78
CA GLU A 492 -2.41 -5.09 -23.11
C GLU A 492 -3.55 -5.65 -23.96
N THR A 493 -3.70 -6.99 -23.98
CA THR A 493 -4.80 -7.67 -24.68
C THR A 493 -6.18 -7.25 -24.13
N ALA A 494 -6.31 -7.19 -22.81
CA ALA A 494 -7.54 -6.74 -22.14
C ALA A 494 -7.91 -5.31 -22.57
N PHE A 495 -6.93 -4.41 -22.58
CA PHE A 495 -7.14 -3.01 -22.96
C PHE A 495 -7.49 -2.86 -24.46
N ALA A 496 -6.84 -3.60 -25.33
CA ALA A 496 -7.17 -3.61 -26.76
C ALA A 496 -8.58 -4.19 -27.05
N ASN A 497 -9.04 -5.14 -26.22
CA ASN A 497 -10.35 -5.73 -26.35
C ASN A 497 -11.48 -4.86 -25.77
N THR A 498 -11.15 -3.89 -24.90
CA THR A 498 -12.14 -3.01 -24.26
C THR A 498 -12.55 -1.90 -25.23
N ARG A 499 -13.83 -1.83 -25.56
CA ARG A 499 -14.39 -0.92 -26.56
C ARG A 499 -14.13 0.54 -26.21
N VAL A 500 -14.47 0.98 -24.98
CA VAL A 500 -14.32 2.35 -24.51
C VAL A 500 -13.48 2.39 -23.25
N ARG A 501 -12.44 3.25 -23.25
CA ARG A 501 -11.64 3.51 -22.05
C ARG A 501 -11.63 5.00 -21.73
N ILE A 502 -11.98 5.33 -20.49
CA ILE A 502 -11.81 6.65 -19.91
C ILE A 502 -10.61 6.61 -18.98
N HIS A 503 -9.64 7.48 -19.22
CA HIS A 503 -8.51 7.74 -18.33
C HIS A 503 -8.66 9.15 -17.75
N GLN A 504 -9.06 9.24 -16.51
CA GLN A 504 -9.02 10.48 -15.74
C GLN A 504 -7.68 10.53 -15.01
N ASP A 505 -6.82 11.46 -15.36
CA ASP A 505 -5.48 11.54 -14.76
C ASP A 505 -4.94 12.98 -14.80
N ILE A 506 -3.83 13.21 -14.10
CA ILE A 506 -3.08 14.47 -14.12
C ILE A 506 -1.94 14.46 -15.16
N VAL A 507 -1.45 13.28 -15.56
CA VAL A 507 -0.35 13.07 -16.52
C VAL A 507 -0.62 11.86 -17.41
N PHE A 508 0.03 11.78 -18.57
CA PHE A 508 0.01 10.59 -19.40
C PHE A 508 0.87 9.48 -18.80
N ASN A 509 0.47 8.24 -19.05
CA ASN A 509 1.22 7.03 -18.67
C ASN A 509 1.07 5.94 -19.75
N THR A 510 1.81 4.82 -19.62
CA THR A 510 1.81 3.76 -20.65
C THR A 510 0.46 3.08 -20.84
N SER A 511 -0.39 3.01 -19.82
CA SER A 511 -1.77 2.50 -19.97
C SER A 511 -2.63 3.40 -20.86
N THR A 512 -2.41 4.71 -20.81
CA THR A 512 -3.21 5.69 -21.57
C THR A 512 -3.00 5.56 -23.08
N VAL A 513 -1.78 5.19 -23.51
CA VAL A 513 -1.38 5.18 -24.93
C VAL A 513 -1.54 3.82 -25.61
N LEU A 514 -2.07 2.79 -24.91
CA LEU A 514 -2.38 1.48 -25.50
C LEU A 514 -3.49 1.59 -26.53
N GLU A 515 -3.48 0.67 -27.51
CA GLU A 515 -4.54 0.61 -28.54
C GLU A 515 -5.91 0.41 -27.90
N PRO A 516 -6.95 1.16 -28.27
CA PRO A 516 -8.33 0.92 -27.83
C PRO A 516 -9.05 -0.05 -28.77
N GLY A 517 -10.14 -0.64 -28.27
CA GLY A 517 -11.11 -1.31 -29.15
C GLY A 517 -11.84 -0.33 -30.07
N GLU A 518 -12.27 0.82 -29.55
CA GLU A 518 -13.01 1.84 -30.29
C GLU A 518 -12.54 3.26 -29.96
N ILE A 519 -12.44 3.64 -28.67
CA ILE A 519 -12.14 5.00 -28.25
C ILE A 519 -11.41 5.05 -26.91
N ILE A 520 -10.46 5.96 -26.80
CA ILE A 520 -9.89 6.43 -25.54
C ILE A 520 -10.31 7.89 -25.33
N LEU A 521 -10.81 8.18 -24.13
CA LEU A 521 -11.04 9.53 -23.63
C LEU A 521 -10.07 9.81 -22.48
N VAL A 522 -9.33 10.90 -22.55
CA VAL A 522 -8.43 11.37 -21.48
C VAL A 522 -9.04 12.62 -20.88
N LEU A 523 -9.41 12.55 -19.60
CA LEU A 523 -10.10 13.62 -18.88
C LEU A 523 -9.15 14.25 -17.87
N PRO A 524 -8.85 15.57 -18.00
CA PRO A 524 -7.85 16.25 -17.18
C PRO A 524 -8.36 16.54 -15.77
N ALA A 525 -7.63 16.07 -14.77
CA ALA A 525 -7.95 16.29 -13.36
C ALA A 525 -7.03 17.32 -12.71
N GLN A 526 -7.58 18.04 -11.73
CA GLN A 526 -6.82 18.81 -10.76
C GLN A 526 -6.06 17.88 -9.82
N THR A 527 -4.95 18.34 -9.24
CA THR A 527 -4.34 17.64 -8.11
C THR A 527 -5.15 17.87 -6.83
N ARG A 528 -4.94 17.04 -5.82
CA ARG A 528 -5.61 17.18 -4.52
C ARG A 528 -5.44 18.55 -3.85
N TYR A 529 -4.36 19.30 -4.18
CA TYR A 529 -4.07 20.60 -3.59
C TYR A 529 -4.78 21.76 -4.32
N GLU A 530 -5.29 21.52 -5.52
CA GLU A 530 -6.09 22.48 -6.31
C GLU A 530 -7.59 22.27 -6.12
N GLN A 531 -7.98 21.19 -5.42
CA GLN A 531 -9.37 20.79 -5.25
C GLN A 531 -10.15 21.80 -4.43
N ARG A 532 -11.23 22.35 -5.02
CA ARG A 532 -12.13 23.30 -4.37
C ARG A 532 -12.76 22.69 -3.11
N GLY A 533 -12.69 23.43 -1.99
CA GLY A 533 -13.15 22.95 -0.68
C GLY A 533 -12.16 22.03 0.04
N GLY A 534 -10.94 21.87 -0.50
CA GLY A 534 -9.90 21.00 0.05
C GLY A 534 -10.22 19.51 -0.06
N GLY A 535 -9.54 18.69 0.72
CA GLY A 535 -9.76 17.25 0.72
C GLY A 535 -9.11 16.54 1.89
N THR A 536 -9.58 15.35 2.21
CA THR A 536 -9.06 14.55 3.31
C THR A 536 -8.28 13.32 2.81
N ALA A 537 -7.42 12.82 3.67
CA ALA A 537 -6.72 11.55 3.45
C ALA A 537 -6.57 10.79 4.76
N THR A 538 -6.88 9.50 4.73
CA THR A 538 -6.72 8.62 5.89
C THR A 538 -5.35 7.96 5.85
N ASN A 539 -4.57 8.11 6.90
CA ASN A 539 -3.28 7.45 7.01
C ASN A 539 -3.38 6.02 7.56
N THR A 540 -2.24 5.31 7.61
CA THR A 540 -2.21 3.91 8.05
C THR A 540 -2.69 3.71 9.48
N GLU A 541 -2.61 4.71 10.38
CA GLU A 541 -3.09 4.62 11.76
C GLU A 541 -4.55 5.06 11.95
N ARG A 542 -5.36 5.06 10.88
CA ARG A 542 -6.80 5.44 10.92
C ARG A 542 -7.04 6.93 11.19
N ARG A 543 -6.03 7.77 11.02
CA ARG A 543 -6.16 9.21 11.20
C ARG A 543 -6.50 9.87 9.86
N VAL A 544 -7.66 10.50 9.81
CA VAL A 544 -8.13 11.31 8.69
C VAL A 544 -7.61 12.72 8.87
N ARG A 545 -6.86 13.25 7.91
CA ARG A 545 -6.31 14.61 7.96
C ARG A 545 -6.83 15.45 6.84
N PHE A 546 -7.11 16.72 7.12
CA PHE A 546 -7.58 17.68 6.14
C PHE A 546 -6.43 18.46 5.50
N SER A 547 -6.50 18.58 4.17
CA SER A 547 -5.66 19.46 3.35
C SER A 547 -6.54 20.55 2.75
N PRO A 548 -6.31 21.84 3.03
CA PRO A 548 -7.04 22.89 2.37
C PRO A 548 -6.71 22.94 0.87
N GLU A 549 -7.52 23.64 0.09
CA GLU A 549 -7.13 24.14 -1.22
C GLU A 549 -5.92 25.06 -1.07
N ILE A 550 -4.85 24.80 -1.81
CA ILE A 550 -3.59 25.54 -1.71
C ILE A 550 -3.55 26.62 -2.81
N PRO A 551 -3.56 27.91 -2.45
CA PRO A 551 -3.54 28.98 -3.43
C PRO A 551 -2.17 29.17 -4.05
N GLY A 552 -2.14 29.81 -5.25
CA GLY A 552 -0.92 30.30 -5.87
C GLY A 552 -0.40 29.48 -7.03
N HIS A 553 -1.12 28.45 -7.47
CA HIS A 553 -0.87 27.77 -8.74
C HIS A 553 -1.80 28.30 -9.84
N PRO A 554 -1.30 28.66 -11.03
CA PRO A 554 -2.16 28.93 -12.17
C PRO A 554 -2.97 27.68 -12.52
N GLN A 555 -4.24 27.86 -12.84
CA GLN A 555 -5.07 26.75 -13.31
C GLN A 555 -4.43 26.11 -14.55
N VAL A 556 -4.29 24.80 -14.52
CA VAL A 556 -3.74 24.03 -15.65
C VAL A 556 -4.87 23.79 -16.66
N GLY A 557 -4.91 24.63 -17.70
CA GLY A 557 -5.92 24.52 -18.74
C GLY A 557 -7.35 24.48 -18.21
N GLU A 558 -8.10 23.44 -18.57
CA GLU A 558 -9.50 23.23 -18.21
C GLU A 558 -9.68 22.09 -17.21
N CYS A 559 -8.64 21.78 -16.39
CA CYS A 559 -8.72 20.72 -15.38
C CYS A 559 -9.89 20.95 -14.41
N ARG A 560 -10.57 19.85 -14.03
CA ARG A 560 -11.68 19.85 -13.06
C ARG A 560 -11.29 19.08 -11.80
N PRO A 561 -11.94 19.38 -10.66
CA PRO A 561 -11.79 18.59 -9.44
C PRO A 561 -12.01 17.08 -9.73
N GLU A 562 -11.17 16.22 -9.17
CA GLU A 562 -11.23 14.79 -9.45
C GLU A 562 -12.59 14.17 -9.14
N TYR A 563 -13.26 14.60 -8.06
CA TYR A 563 -14.57 14.09 -7.66
C TYR A 563 -15.71 14.50 -8.62
N GLU A 564 -15.58 15.65 -9.33
CA GLU A 564 -16.62 16.11 -10.24
C GLU A 564 -16.73 15.28 -11.51
N ILE A 565 -15.59 14.84 -12.05
CA ILE A 565 -15.52 14.23 -13.38
C ILE A 565 -16.35 12.97 -13.50
N PRO A 566 -16.22 11.94 -12.62
CA PRO A 566 -17.05 10.74 -12.69
C PRO A 566 -18.53 11.04 -12.46
N CYS A 567 -18.84 12.00 -11.59
CA CYS A 567 -20.21 12.46 -11.35
C CYS A 567 -20.84 13.08 -12.61
N GLN A 568 -20.09 13.93 -13.32
CA GLN A 568 -20.54 14.56 -14.57
C GLN A 568 -20.71 13.56 -15.71
N VAL A 569 -19.84 12.56 -15.81
CA VAL A 569 -19.98 11.48 -16.81
C VAL A 569 -21.25 10.67 -16.59
N VAL A 570 -21.56 10.33 -15.31
CA VAL A 570 -22.81 9.60 -14.99
C VAL A 570 -24.04 10.51 -15.17
N ALA A 571 -23.97 11.78 -14.79
CA ALA A 571 -25.05 12.73 -15.01
C ALA A 571 -25.35 12.96 -16.51
N ALA A 572 -24.33 12.95 -17.37
CA ALA A 572 -24.48 13.02 -18.82
C ALA A 572 -25.11 11.74 -19.41
N ALA A 573 -24.83 10.58 -18.82
CA ALA A 573 -25.47 9.32 -19.21
C ALA A 573 -26.91 9.21 -18.71
N PHE A 574 -27.17 9.64 -17.47
CA PHE A 574 -28.43 9.48 -16.74
C PHE A 574 -28.82 10.82 -16.08
N PRO A 575 -29.48 11.75 -16.82
CA PRO A 575 -29.80 13.09 -16.31
C PRO A 575 -30.70 13.09 -15.06
N ASP A 576 -31.51 12.06 -14.86
CA ASP A 576 -32.34 11.86 -13.67
C ASP A 576 -31.52 11.70 -12.38
N ARG A 577 -30.24 11.30 -12.48
CA ARG A 577 -29.31 11.08 -11.37
C ARG A 577 -28.42 12.30 -11.08
N ALA A 578 -28.48 13.34 -11.92
CA ALA A 578 -27.60 14.51 -11.80
C ALA A 578 -27.71 15.20 -10.45
N GLY A 579 -28.94 15.31 -9.88
CA GLY A 579 -29.15 15.92 -8.57
C GLY A 579 -28.38 15.25 -7.42
N ALA A 580 -28.28 13.91 -7.46
CA ALA A 580 -27.56 13.13 -6.47
C ALA A 580 -26.02 13.22 -6.62
N LEU A 581 -25.53 13.65 -7.78
CA LEU A 581 -24.12 13.68 -8.16
C LEU A 581 -23.55 15.10 -8.29
N THR A 582 -24.31 16.13 -7.86
CA THR A 582 -23.87 17.53 -7.93
C THR A 582 -23.51 18.04 -6.55
N TYR A 583 -22.27 18.47 -6.38
CA TYR A 583 -21.74 19.06 -5.16
C TYR A 583 -21.20 20.46 -5.45
N ALA A 584 -21.44 21.41 -4.54
CA ALA A 584 -20.88 22.75 -4.66
C ALA A 584 -19.34 22.75 -4.59
N ASP A 585 -18.83 21.92 -3.71
CA ASP A 585 -17.40 21.67 -3.48
C ASP A 585 -17.21 20.37 -2.69
N ALA A 586 -15.97 20.05 -2.30
CA ALA A 586 -15.64 18.86 -1.52
C ALA A 586 -16.21 18.86 -0.09
N GLN A 587 -16.60 20.03 0.46
CA GLN A 587 -17.29 20.10 1.75
C GLN A 587 -18.65 19.40 1.67
N GLY A 588 -19.41 19.62 0.60
CA GLY A 588 -20.69 18.94 0.40
C GLY A 588 -20.57 17.41 0.40
N ILE A 589 -19.45 16.89 -0.10
CA ILE A 589 -19.16 15.45 -0.04
C ILE A 589 -18.85 15.02 1.40
N ARG A 590 -18.03 15.78 2.15
CA ARG A 590 -17.77 15.49 3.57
C ARG A 590 -19.02 15.52 4.42
N ASP A 591 -19.94 16.43 4.15
CA ASP A 591 -21.24 16.49 4.84
C ASP A 591 -22.08 15.23 4.57
N GLU A 592 -22.02 14.69 3.37
CA GLU A 592 -22.67 13.42 3.02
C GLU A 592 -21.94 12.24 3.66
N MET A 593 -20.59 12.17 3.60
CA MET A 593 -19.79 11.13 4.25
C MET A 593 -20.03 11.09 5.76
N GLY A 594 -20.10 12.21 6.45
CA GLY A 594 -20.38 12.28 7.89
C GLY A 594 -21.75 11.70 8.26
N ARG A 595 -22.71 11.72 7.35
CA ARG A 595 -24.05 11.10 7.56
C ARG A 595 -24.09 9.62 7.18
N THR A 596 -23.37 9.22 6.13
CA THR A 596 -23.46 7.88 5.55
C THR A 596 -22.40 6.91 6.07
N MET A 597 -21.32 7.44 6.66
CA MET A 597 -20.18 6.66 7.16
C MET A 597 -19.93 6.98 8.65
N PRO A 598 -20.61 6.28 9.59
CA PRO A 598 -20.43 6.53 11.03
C PRO A 598 -18.96 6.48 11.48
N LEU A 599 -18.14 5.67 10.78
CA LEU A 599 -16.69 5.57 10.99
C LEU A 599 -15.98 6.94 10.84
N TYR A 600 -16.50 7.84 10.00
CA TYR A 600 -15.94 9.16 9.70
C TYR A 600 -16.68 10.31 10.38
N ALA A 601 -17.46 10.03 11.41
CA ALA A 601 -18.16 11.08 12.16
C ALA A 601 -17.20 12.20 12.60
N GLY A 602 -17.52 13.44 12.26
CA GLY A 602 -16.66 14.61 12.49
C GLY A 602 -15.89 15.08 11.24
N ILE A 603 -15.88 14.31 10.15
CA ILE A 603 -15.23 14.71 8.89
C ILE A 603 -15.90 15.98 8.31
N GLU A 604 -17.20 16.16 8.52
CA GLU A 604 -17.99 17.31 8.08
C GLU A 604 -17.55 18.63 8.74
N LYS A 605 -16.86 18.57 9.88
CA LYS A 605 -16.35 19.73 10.62
C LYS A 605 -14.93 20.14 10.22
N MET A 606 -14.25 19.31 9.44
CA MET A 606 -12.86 19.54 9.04
C MET A 606 -12.79 20.61 7.94
N SER A 607 -12.18 21.75 8.22
CA SER A 607 -12.13 22.89 7.31
C SER A 607 -10.79 23.64 7.31
N LYS A 608 -9.89 23.38 8.25
CA LYS A 608 -8.62 24.09 8.43
C LYS A 608 -7.44 23.16 8.32
N ALA A 609 -6.33 23.66 7.77
CA ALA A 609 -5.06 22.96 7.81
C ALA A 609 -4.72 22.53 9.24
N GLY A 610 -4.52 21.22 9.43
CA GLY A 610 -4.26 20.67 10.75
C GLY A 610 -5.45 20.01 11.43
N ASP A 611 -6.66 20.15 10.90
CA ASP A 611 -7.79 19.38 11.40
C ASP A 611 -7.59 17.90 11.13
N TRP A 612 -7.95 17.07 12.11
CA TRP A 612 -7.92 15.63 11.98
C TRP A 612 -8.89 14.94 12.93
N ILE A 613 -9.31 13.77 12.55
CA ILE A 613 -10.01 12.79 13.39
C ILE A 613 -9.29 11.46 13.34
N GLN A 614 -9.43 10.61 14.36
CA GLN A 614 -8.92 9.23 14.34
C GLN A 614 -10.04 8.31 14.83
N TRP A 615 -10.62 7.58 13.87
CA TRP A 615 -11.72 6.70 14.20
C TRP A 615 -11.25 5.52 15.08
N GLY A 616 -12.09 5.16 16.04
CA GLY A 616 -11.76 4.15 17.06
C GLY A 616 -10.69 4.60 18.06
N GLY A 617 -10.29 5.88 18.05
CA GLY A 617 -9.28 6.44 18.94
C GLY A 617 -7.86 5.95 18.65
N PRO A 618 -6.87 6.21 19.51
CA PRO A 618 -5.46 5.85 19.26
C PRO A 618 -5.23 4.34 19.25
N ARG A 619 -6.04 3.58 19.99
CA ARG A 619 -5.92 2.10 20.10
C ARG A 619 -7.29 1.47 20.01
N LEU A 620 -7.43 0.46 19.17
CA LEU A 620 -8.61 -0.38 19.10
C LEU A 620 -8.57 -1.41 20.23
N PHE A 621 -9.75 -1.84 20.69
CA PHE A 621 -9.92 -2.89 21.69
C PHE A 621 -9.36 -2.56 23.09
N ALA A 622 -9.28 -1.28 23.43
CA ALA A 622 -8.81 -0.85 24.76
C ALA A 622 -9.72 -1.30 25.91
N ASP A 623 -10.97 -1.58 25.61
CA ASP A 623 -11.97 -2.17 26.53
C ASP A 623 -11.96 -3.71 26.54
N GLY A 624 -11.09 -4.35 25.76
CA GLY A 624 -11.01 -5.81 25.62
C GLY A 624 -12.08 -6.41 24.70
N SER A 625 -12.93 -5.59 24.06
CA SER A 625 -13.96 -6.05 23.12
C SER A 625 -13.49 -5.92 21.68
N PHE A 626 -13.57 -7.03 20.92
CA PHE A 626 -13.16 -7.10 19.51
C PHE A 626 -14.36 -6.89 18.58
N GLY A 627 -14.08 -6.53 17.31
CA GLY A 627 -15.12 -6.27 16.31
C GLY A 627 -15.79 -7.53 15.72
N THR A 628 -15.58 -8.69 16.32
CA THR A 628 -16.22 -9.97 15.98
C THR A 628 -17.64 -10.05 16.50
N PRO A 629 -18.49 -10.94 15.99
CA PRO A 629 -19.89 -11.01 16.42
C PRO A 629 -20.10 -11.30 17.91
N ASP A 630 -19.17 -12.02 18.55
CA ASP A 630 -19.21 -12.36 19.98
C ASP A 630 -18.31 -11.45 20.84
N GLY A 631 -17.69 -10.43 20.24
CA GLY A 631 -16.79 -9.50 20.92
C GLY A 631 -15.44 -10.11 21.31
N ARG A 632 -15.09 -11.31 20.86
CA ARG A 632 -13.86 -12.05 21.19
C ARG A 632 -12.98 -12.20 19.96
N ALA A 633 -11.66 -12.05 20.10
CA ALA A 633 -10.73 -12.34 19.03
C ALA A 633 -10.69 -13.84 18.71
N LEU A 634 -10.56 -14.19 17.45
CA LEU A 634 -10.56 -15.57 16.99
C LEU A 634 -9.15 -16.04 16.64
N PHE A 635 -8.66 -17.04 17.33
CA PHE A 635 -7.52 -17.83 16.87
C PHE A 635 -7.91 -18.65 15.65
N THR A 636 -7.12 -18.54 14.60
CA THR A 636 -7.39 -19.21 13.33
C THR A 636 -6.24 -20.16 12.98
N PRO A 637 -6.42 -21.47 13.03
CA PRO A 637 -5.41 -22.42 12.57
C PRO A 637 -5.10 -22.20 11.08
N VAL A 638 -3.83 -22.04 10.78
CA VAL A 638 -3.32 -21.87 9.42
C VAL A 638 -2.32 -22.98 9.09
N GLN A 639 -2.16 -23.31 7.81
CA GLN A 639 -1.21 -24.33 7.34
C GLN A 639 -0.04 -23.65 6.64
N ALA A 640 1.18 -24.04 6.97
CA ALA A 640 2.35 -23.64 6.20
C ALA A 640 2.31 -24.32 4.82
N VAL A 641 2.60 -23.54 3.78
CA VAL A 641 2.56 -24.01 2.40
C VAL A 641 3.97 -24.29 1.92
N GLU A 642 4.20 -25.47 1.37
CA GLU A 642 5.46 -25.79 0.72
C GLU A 642 5.51 -25.23 -0.69
N ILE A 643 6.48 -24.36 -0.94
CA ILE A 643 6.74 -23.83 -2.28
C ILE A 643 7.71 -24.75 -2.98
N ILE A 644 7.23 -25.45 -4.01
CA ILE A 644 8.02 -26.37 -4.82
C ILE A 644 8.76 -25.56 -5.90
N VAL A 645 10.08 -25.61 -5.85
CA VAL A 645 10.97 -25.02 -6.85
C VAL A 645 11.68 -26.16 -7.58
N PRO A 646 11.51 -26.33 -8.90
CA PRO A 646 12.19 -27.36 -9.68
C PRO A 646 13.71 -27.21 -9.64
N ASP A 647 14.42 -28.30 -9.86
CA ASP A 647 15.89 -28.29 -9.96
C ASP A 647 16.36 -27.30 -11.05
N GLY A 648 17.37 -26.51 -10.73
CA GLY A 648 17.91 -25.46 -11.60
C GLY A 648 17.02 -24.22 -11.76
N ALA A 649 15.88 -24.15 -11.10
CA ALA A 649 15.04 -22.98 -11.04
C ALA A 649 15.26 -22.19 -9.74
N PHE A 650 14.78 -20.95 -9.72
CA PHE A 650 14.82 -20.04 -8.58
C PHE A 650 13.42 -19.57 -8.23
N TYR A 651 13.18 -19.29 -6.95
CA TYR A 651 11.96 -18.60 -6.55
C TYR A 651 12.20 -17.10 -6.52
N LEU A 652 11.57 -16.39 -7.45
CA LEU A 652 11.68 -14.94 -7.56
C LEU A 652 10.62 -14.28 -6.69
N THR A 653 11.05 -13.32 -5.86
CA THR A 653 10.17 -12.38 -5.17
C THR A 653 10.43 -10.96 -5.66
N THR A 654 9.44 -10.08 -5.48
CA THR A 654 9.53 -8.70 -5.96
C THR A 654 9.89 -7.73 -4.85
N ARG A 655 10.53 -6.60 -5.22
CA ARG A 655 10.76 -5.47 -4.33
C ARG A 655 10.36 -4.15 -4.97
N ARG A 656 10.03 -3.16 -4.16
CA ARG A 656 9.74 -1.80 -4.61
C ARG A 656 10.82 -0.86 -4.10
N GLY A 657 11.64 -0.32 -5.01
CA GLY A 657 12.57 0.73 -4.68
C GLY A 657 11.86 2.06 -4.48
N LYS A 658 12.28 2.84 -3.49
CA LYS A 658 11.75 4.19 -3.21
C LYS A 658 11.74 5.09 -4.44
N GLN A 659 12.82 5.02 -5.22
CA GLN A 659 13.02 5.86 -6.39
C GLN A 659 12.30 5.32 -7.64
N PHE A 660 11.85 4.06 -7.61
CA PHE A 660 11.26 3.37 -8.75
C PHE A 660 9.73 3.37 -8.74
N ASN A 661 9.11 3.90 -7.69
CA ASN A 661 7.66 3.95 -7.67
C ASN A 661 7.12 4.79 -8.84
N SER A 662 5.89 4.52 -9.22
CA SER A 662 5.23 5.06 -10.41
C SER A 662 5.17 6.59 -10.50
N MET A 663 5.58 7.32 -9.47
CA MET A 663 5.54 8.77 -9.43
C MET A 663 6.92 9.43 -9.33
N VAL A 664 7.92 8.78 -8.75
CA VAL A 664 9.28 9.33 -8.63
C VAL A 664 10.13 8.98 -9.84
N LEU A 665 10.00 7.77 -10.40
CA LEU A 665 10.58 7.31 -11.66
C LEU A 665 12.09 7.62 -11.85
N LYS A 666 12.91 7.44 -10.78
CA LYS A 666 14.36 7.61 -10.86
C LYS A 666 15.04 6.31 -11.32
N ASP A 667 16.35 6.37 -11.56
CA ASP A 667 17.12 5.27 -12.16
C ASP A 667 17.82 4.38 -11.14
N GLN A 668 17.98 4.85 -9.90
CA GLN A 668 18.75 4.16 -8.86
C GLN A 668 18.03 4.13 -7.52
N ASP A 669 18.13 2.99 -6.84
CA ASP A 669 17.72 2.80 -5.44
C ASP A 669 18.89 3.14 -4.51
N HIS A 670 18.98 4.39 -4.09
CA HIS A 670 20.04 4.86 -3.21
C HIS A 670 20.02 4.21 -1.81
N VAL A 671 18.84 3.79 -1.34
CA VAL A 671 18.70 3.10 -0.04
C VAL A 671 19.34 1.72 -0.08
N GLN A 672 19.32 1.06 -1.25
CA GLN A 672 19.98 -0.23 -1.50
C GLN A 672 21.38 -0.10 -2.12
N GLY A 673 22.04 1.05 -1.95
CA GLY A 673 23.40 1.26 -2.43
C GLY A 673 23.51 1.50 -3.93
N GLY A 674 22.52 2.13 -4.54
CA GLY A 674 22.55 2.57 -5.93
C GLY A 674 22.18 1.48 -6.94
N LYS A 675 21.37 0.48 -6.53
CA LYS A 675 20.86 -0.55 -7.45
C LYS A 675 19.99 0.06 -8.55
N ALA A 676 20.11 -0.49 -9.75
CA ALA A 676 19.31 -0.10 -10.91
C ALA A 676 17.99 -0.88 -11.00
N ARG A 677 17.08 -0.41 -11.86
CA ARG A 677 15.75 -1.02 -12.06
C ARG A 677 15.82 -2.45 -12.61
N ASP A 678 16.83 -2.73 -13.41
CA ASP A 678 17.07 -4.03 -14.04
C ASP A 678 18.03 -4.93 -13.23
N ASP A 679 18.37 -4.56 -12.00
CA ASP A 679 19.19 -5.41 -11.14
C ASP A 679 18.37 -6.58 -10.55
N LEU A 680 18.97 -7.79 -10.62
CA LEU A 680 18.48 -8.99 -9.94
C LEU A 680 19.40 -9.30 -8.76
N LEU A 681 18.86 -9.32 -7.54
CA LEU A 681 19.60 -9.69 -6.35
C LEU A 681 19.68 -11.21 -6.25
N ILE A 682 20.89 -11.75 -6.13
CA ILE A 682 21.18 -13.18 -6.14
C ILE A 682 22.31 -13.51 -5.16
N SER A 683 22.30 -14.72 -4.57
CA SER A 683 23.34 -15.14 -3.64
C SER A 683 24.67 -15.45 -4.34
N ALA A 684 25.78 -15.38 -3.57
CA ALA A 684 27.10 -15.74 -4.10
C ALA A 684 27.17 -17.22 -4.50
N SER A 685 26.53 -18.13 -3.77
CA SER A 685 26.50 -19.55 -4.09
C SER A 685 25.72 -19.86 -5.36
N ASP A 686 24.62 -19.13 -5.58
CA ASP A 686 23.80 -19.30 -6.79
C ASP A 686 24.53 -18.78 -8.04
N LEU A 687 25.23 -17.63 -7.92
CA LEU A 687 26.10 -17.15 -9.00
C LEU A 687 27.14 -18.21 -9.39
N ALA A 688 27.80 -18.80 -8.38
CA ALA A 688 28.80 -19.85 -8.63
C ALA A 688 28.18 -21.09 -9.27
N SER A 689 26.97 -21.50 -8.86
CA SER A 689 26.28 -22.68 -9.43
C SER A 689 25.85 -22.47 -10.88
N LEU A 690 25.60 -21.22 -11.28
CA LEU A 690 25.24 -20.84 -12.63
C LEU A 690 26.46 -20.56 -13.54
N ASP A 691 27.69 -20.55 -13.02
CA ASP A 691 28.88 -20.08 -13.71
C ASP A 691 28.71 -18.64 -14.26
N LEU A 692 28.18 -17.75 -13.41
CA LEU A 692 27.93 -16.35 -13.72
C LEU A 692 28.55 -15.43 -12.67
N ASP A 693 28.92 -14.21 -13.07
CA ASP A 693 29.59 -13.23 -12.25
C ASP A 693 28.68 -12.08 -11.79
N ASP A 694 29.07 -11.42 -10.70
CA ASP A 694 28.46 -10.15 -10.26
C ASP A 694 28.63 -9.07 -11.35
N GLY A 695 27.55 -8.41 -11.68
CA GLY A 695 27.50 -7.39 -12.75
C GLY A 695 27.27 -7.97 -14.15
N GLN A 696 27.22 -9.28 -14.32
CA GLN A 696 26.97 -9.90 -15.62
C GLN A 696 25.50 -9.74 -16.04
N ARG A 697 25.28 -9.60 -17.37
CA ARG A 697 23.92 -9.63 -17.95
C ARG A 697 23.41 -11.05 -18.02
N ALA A 698 22.14 -11.21 -17.64
CA ALA A 698 21.46 -12.51 -17.68
C ALA A 698 20.02 -12.33 -18.16
N LYS A 699 19.43 -13.44 -18.57
CA LYS A 699 18.05 -13.55 -19.00
C LYS A 699 17.26 -14.32 -17.96
N VAL A 700 16.23 -13.71 -17.41
CA VAL A 700 15.28 -14.35 -16.50
C VAL A 700 14.03 -14.74 -17.28
N ARG A 701 13.59 -15.98 -17.18
CA ARG A 701 12.43 -16.45 -17.94
C ARG A 701 11.57 -17.46 -17.18
N ASN A 702 10.32 -17.54 -17.58
CA ASN A 702 9.39 -18.63 -17.31
C ASN A 702 8.32 -18.70 -18.43
N GLN A 703 7.25 -19.44 -18.18
CA GLN A 703 6.14 -19.59 -19.14
C GLN A 703 5.38 -18.27 -19.40
N THR A 704 5.38 -17.32 -18.45
CA THR A 704 4.70 -16.02 -18.58
C THR A 704 5.47 -15.07 -19.48
N GLY A 705 6.81 -15.03 -19.33
CA GLY A 705 7.62 -14.12 -20.11
C GLY A 705 9.10 -14.19 -19.85
N THR A 706 9.80 -13.15 -20.28
CA THR A 706 11.24 -13.03 -20.22
C THR A 706 11.67 -11.58 -20.07
N PHE A 707 12.69 -11.32 -19.26
CA PHE A 707 13.34 -9.99 -19.21
C PHE A 707 14.86 -10.11 -18.96
N LEU A 708 15.58 -9.06 -19.34
CA LEU A 708 17.02 -8.97 -19.19
C LEU A 708 17.36 -8.24 -17.89
N VAL A 709 18.29 -8.79 -17.13
CA VAL A 709 18.73 -8.28 -15.84
C VAL A 709 20.25 -8.13 -15.79
N THR A 710 20.72 -7.31 -14.83
CA THR A 710 22.09 -7.31 -14.36
C THR A 710 22.14 -8.04 -13.02
N LEU A 711 22.92 -9.10 -12.94
CA LEU A 711 23.07 -9.87 -11.71
C LEU A 711 23.80 -9.05 -10.64
N ARG A 712 23.31 -9.08 -9.41
CA ARG A 712 23.93 -8.37 -8.28
C ARG A 712 24.06 -9.28 -7.07
N LYS A 713 25.29 -9.61 -6.75
CA LYS A 713 25.63 -10.34 -5.54
C LYS A 713 25.04 -9.62 -4.32
N SER A 714 24.25 -10.34 -3.53
CA SER A 714 23.51 -9.77 -2.39
C SER A 714 23.33 -10.83 -1.30
N GLU A 715 23.03 -10.37 -0.08
CA GLU A 715 22.66 -11.23 1.04
C GLU A 715 21.20 -11.66 0.89
N VAL A 716 20.98 -12.61 -0.01
CA VAL A 716 19.72 -13.30 -0.25
C VAL A 716 19.91 -14.79 -0.06
N ARG A 717 18.86 -15.47 0.39
CA ARG A 717 18.93 -16.92 0.62
C ARG A 717 19.16 -17.68 -0.69
N PRO A 718 20.06 -18.70 -0.71
CA PRO A 718 20.26 -19.53 -1.90
C PRO A 718 18.95 -20.17 -2.41
N GLY A 719 18.85 -20.31 -3.74
CA GLY A 719 17.64 -20.76 -4.44
C GLY A 719 16.55 -19.70 -4.57
N MET A 720 16.78 -18.50 -4.04
CA MET A 720 15.88 -17.35 -4.12
C MET A 720 16.54 -16.18 -4.81
N VAL A 721 15.76 -15.40 -5.56
CA VAL A 721 16.21 -14.17 -6.18
C VAL A 721 15.18 -13.07 -5.99
N GLN A 722 15.63 -11.82 -6.02
CA GLN A 722 14.74 -10.68 -5.87
C GLN A 722 14.94 -9.67 -7.01
N ALA A 723 13.85 -9.29 -7.67
CA ALA A 723 13.85 -8.33 -8.75
C ALA A 723 13.00 -7.10 -8.44
N TYR A 724 13.28 -5.99 -9.12
CA TYR A 724 12.51 -4.76 -8.97
C TYR A 724 11.19 -4.83 -9.74
N TRP A 725 10.15 -4.44 -9.04
CA TRP A 725 8.84 -4.13 -9.60
C TRP A 725 8.82 -2.67 -10.12
N PRO A 726 8.18 -2.38 -11.26
CA PRO A 726 7.31 -3.23 -12.08
C PRO A 726 8.02 -4.05 -13.18
N GLU A 727 9.30 -3.90 -13.38
CA GLU A 727 10.06 -4.49 -14.49
C GLU A 727 9.92 -6.03 -14.53
N CYS A 728 9.89 -6.68 -13.37
CA CYS A 728 9.75 -8.13 -13.26
C CYS A 728 8.32 -8.66 -13.47
N ASN A 729 7.30 -7.78 -13.62
CA ASN A 729 5.90 -8.22 -13.84
C ASN A 729 5.73 -9.10 -15.08
N VAL A 730 6.64 -9.01 -16.03
CA VAL A 730 6.64 -9.85 -17.25
C VAL A 730 6.83 -11.35 -16.99
N VAL A 731 7.32 -11.73 -15.82
CA VAL A 731 7.44 -13.13 -15.39
C VAL A 731 6.50 -13.49 -14.25
N ILE A 732 5.68 -12.56 -13.78
CA ILE A 732 4.70 -12.80 -12.74
C ILE A 732 3.36 -13.18 -13.37
N GLY A 733 2.84 -14.36 -13.02
CA GLY A 733 1.54 -14.84 -13.51
C GLY A 733 0.36 -14.24 -12.71
N GLN A 734 -0.84 -14.33 -13.28
CA GLN A 734 -2.06 -13.80 -12.67
C GLN A 734 -2.69 -14.77 -11.64
N ARG A 735 -1.94 -15.12 -10.60
CA ARG A 735 -2.45 -15.91 -9.47
C ARG A 735 -2.96 -14.98 -8.36
N LEU A 736 -3.94 -15.43 -7.62
CA LEU A 736 -4.60 -14.69 -6.54
C LEU A 736 -4.59 -15.49 -5.24
N ASP A 737 -4.53 -14.79 -4.12
CA ASP A 737 -5.00 -15.33 -2.84
C ASP A 737 -6.51 -15.60 -2.96
N PRO A 738 -6.98 -16.84 -2.76
CA PRO A 738 -8.39 -17.20 -2.99
C PRO A 738 -9.37 -16.52 -2.02
N ARG A 739 -8.90 -15.94 -0.93
CA ARG A 739 -9.73 -15.31 0.10
C ARG A 739 -9.80 -13.79 -0.02
N SER A 740 -8.70 -13.17 -0.38
CA SER A 740 -8.61 -11.71 -0.54
C SER A 740 -8.65 -11.26 -2.00
N GLU A 741 -8.39 -12.16 -2.93
CA GLU A 741 -8.16 -11.87 -4.35
C GLU A 741 -7.03 -10.85 -4.58
N GLU A 742 -6.08 -10.76 -3.63
CA GLU A 742 -4.85 -10.02 -3.81
C GLU A 742 -3.91 -10.81 -4.72
N PRO A 743 -3.27 -10.16 -5.74
CA PRO A 743 -2.35 -10.87 -6.63
C PRO A 743 -1.09 -11.35 -5.92
N ASP A 744 -0.64 -12.55 -6.27
CA ASP A 744 0.67 -13.09 -5.92
C ASP A 744 1.74 -12.47 -6.83
N TYR A 745 2.76 -11.85 -6.25
CA TYR A 745 3.87 -11.25 -7.00
C TYR A 745 5.18 -12.05 -6.87
N ASN A 746 5.05 -13.37 -6.82
CA ASN A 746 6.17 -14.30 -6.80
C ASN A 746 6.08 -15.27 -7.99
N ALA A 747 7.21 -15.80 -8.43
CA ALA A 747 7.27 -16.72 -9.56
C ALA A 747 8.44 -17.70 -9.47
N VAL A 748 8.27 -18.88 -10.06
CA VAL A 748 9.39 -19.77 -10.38
C VAL A 748 9.99 -19.30 -11.70
N VAL A 749 11.31 -19.13 -11.74
CA VAL A 749 12.05 -18.62 -12.89
C VAL A 749 13.35 -19.41 -13.15
N TRP A 750 13.82 -19.37 -14.37
CA TRP A 750 15.15 -19.85 -14.78
C TRP A 750 16.02 -18.67 -15.18
N ILE A 751 17.31 -18.78 -14.89
CA ILE A 751 18.32 -17.76 -15.19
C ILE A 751 19.32 -18.34 -16.16
N GLU A 752 19.54 -17.63 -17.27
CA GLU A 752 20.46 -18.02 -18.34
C GLU A 752 21.40 -16.84 -18.66
N ARG A 753 22.58 -17.14 -19.18
CA ARG A 753 23.49 -16.11 -19.74
C ARG A 753 22.76 -15.36 -20.87
N ALA A 754 22.85 -14.00 -20.91
CA ALA A 754 22.22 -13.17 -21.94
C ALA A 754 22.98 -13.19 -23.26
#